data_cbfe588eeeff834d81653277dce5d3a9
#
_entry.id   cbfe588eeeff834d81653277dce5d3a9
#
_cell.length_a   1.000
_cell.length_b   1.000
_cell.length_c   1.000
_cell.angle_alpha   90.00
_cell.angle_beta   90.00
_cell.angle_gamma   90.00
#
_symmetry.space_group_name_H-M   'P 1'
#
loop_
_entity.id
_entity.type
_entity.pdbx_description
1 polymer ?
#
loop_
_entity_poly.entity_id
_entity_poly.type
_entity_poly.pdbx_seq_one_letter_code
_entity_poly.pdbx_strand_id
1 'polypeptide(L)'
;MRIFQFLLVAGLVFSQGRGGPDLTKVREERSKTEAELESVAIIERKVMVPMRDGKRMAADIYRPKDTAKKYGTIFVRTPYNFNYWDVRTGAPRSMQAELDAVKRGFAYVEMNERGHFFSEGNYDILGPPLTDGVDEFNWISSRSWSNGKVGTIGCSSTAEWQMGVAAMNIPSFAAMIPQGFGAGVGKVGPYYEQGNWYRGGAFQMLFAAWISGEQNQVRPMFPPNTSQEDLIRASKAFDLGQQLPPVDWDKALRHLPVMDILKAVDAPHGIYADKMPVDTGGAMIERTPNDPAWYKGGLWHEDHPINVPGFWFMSWYDVSVGPNLAAYNSTRKNARPEIANQQYAVIAPTLHCSYKRATEDTKVGERGMGDARLDYDDMTYGWFDHFLKGEDNRLLEKMPKVRYFVMGANKWESSDTWPPQGATAQTFYLSSDGRANTLNGDGKITSAPPNMDKPDAFIYDPREPVSSYGGNVCCTGNAVTGGAFDQRKMEERPDILVYTTEPFKEGTEVSGPIDVTLYVSSDAKDTDFTVKIIDVAPNGPAYNLDETIQRVRYRNGYDKPIAFMEKGKVYKVTLQPMTTSNYFAAGHSIRIEVSSSNFPRFDRNLNTGGNNYDETEGVVAHNEVHHSRQYPSQITVSVVKRGATGGDRSAAQR
;
A
#
# COMPACT_ATOMS: atom_id res chain seq x y z
N MET A 1 -3.22 30.63 4.78
CA MET A 1 -2.59 29.72 3.82
C MET A 1 -1.31 29.20 4.44
N ARG A 2 -1.40 28.10 5.20
CA ARG A 2 -0.27 27.50 5.91
C ARG A 2 0.00 26.15 5.27
N ILE A 3 1.09 26.09 4.50
CA ILE A 3 1.61 24.86 3.91
C ILE A 3 2.45 24.19 5.00
N PHE A 4 1.92 23.14 5.64
CA PHE A 4 2.68 22.32 6.56
C PHE A 4 3.07 21.01 5.89
N GLN A 5 4.38 20.87 5.71
CA GLN A 5 5.02 19.67 5.22
C GLN A 5 5.20 18.69 6.38
N PHE A 6 4.46 17.58 6.35
CA PHE A 6 4.91 16.36 7.01
C PHE A 6 6.03 15.75 6.16
N LEU A 7 7.25 15.83 6.65
CA LEU A 7 8.36 15.06 6.12
C LEU A 7 8.23 13.61 6.61
N LEU A 8 7.45 12.81 5.85
CA LEU A 8 7.75 11.39 5.77
C LEU A 8 9.16 11.29 5.16
N VAL A 9 10.07 10.64 5.85
CA VAL A 9 11.34 10.19 5.28
C VAL A 9 11.06 8.96 4.42
N ALA A 10 10.37 9.16 3.32
CA ALA A 10 10.59 8.40 2.11
C ALA A 10 11.68 9.17 1.37
N GLY A 11 12.75 8.50 0.95
CA GLY A 11 13.97 9.09 0.43
C GLY A 11 13.78 10.38 -0.35
N LEU A 12 14.57 11.39 -0.03
CA LEU A 12 14.65 12.65 -0.73
C LEU A 12 15.00 12.41 -2.20
N VAL A 13 13.99 12.51 -3.02
CA VAL A 13 14.16 12.64 -4.46
C VAL A 13 14.61 14.05 -4.77
N PHE A 14 15.84 14.21 -5.15
CA PHE A 14 16.31 15.44 -5.78
C PHE A 14 15.72 15.54 -7.19
N SER A 15 14.63 16.30 -7.35
CA SER A 15 14.30 16.84 -8.66
C SER A 15 15.29 18.00 -8.92
N GLN A 16 16.12 17.85 -9.90
CA GLN A 16 16.95 18.96 -10.42
C GLN A 16 16.00 20.06 -10.93
N GLY A 17 16.01 21.23 -10.27
CA GLY A 17 15.36 22.43 -10.80
C GLY A 17 14.70 23.38 -9.81
N ARG A 18 14.69 23.11 -8.50
CA ARG A 18 14.32 24.12 -7.49
C ARG A 18 15.32 24.05 -6.34
N GLY A 19 15.83 25.21 -5.92
CA GLY A 19 16.72 25.33 -4.78
C GLY A 19 16.19 24.50 -3.60
N GLY A 20 17.05 23.77 -2.89
CA GLY A 20 16.67 22.99 -1.72
C GLY A 20 15.93 23.85 -0.68
N PRO A 21 15.26 23.22 0.31
CA PRO A 21 14.52 23.96 1.33
C PRO A 21 15.48 24.93 2.05
N ASP A 22 14.98 26.16 2.33
CA ASP A 22 15.72 27.12 3.15
C ASP A 22 15.92 26.54 4.55
N LEU A 23 17.11 26.02 4.81
CA LEU A 23 17.45 25.36 6.07
C LEU A 23 17.35 26.30 7.29
N THR A 24 17.51 27.61 7.08
CA THR A 24 17.32 28.60 8.17
C THR A 24 15.86 28.61 8.60
N LYS A 25 14.95 28.71 7.65
CA LYS A 25 13.51 28.68 7.93
C LYS A 25 13.05 27.35 8.54
N VAL A 26 13.57 26.23 8.03
CA VAL A 26 13.29 24.89 8.58
C VAL A 26 13.73 24.80 10.05
N ARG A 27 14.92 25.31 10.38
CA ARG A 27 15.41 25.36 11.77
C ARG A 27 14.53 26.22 12.67
N GLU A 28 14.17 27.40 12.21
CA GLU A 28 13.32 28.32 12.98
C GLU A 28 11.95 27.71 13.28
N GLU A 29 11.29 27.10 12.29
CA GLU A 29 9.99 26.48 12.46
C GLU A 29 10.06 25.28 13.42
N ARG A 30 11.05 24.40 13.27
CA ARG A 30 11.26 23.25 14.16
C ARG A 30 11.60 23.70 15.59
N SER A 31 12.46 24.69 15.75
CA SER A 31 12.80 25.23 17.07
C SER A 31 11.60 25.86 17.79
N LYS A 32 10.70 26.51 17.06
CA LYS A 32 9.44 27.03 17.61
C LYS A 32 8.53 25.90 18.08
N THR A 33 8.35 24.86 17.27
CA THR A 33 7.54 23.71 17.64
C THR A 33 8.11 22.99 18.87
N GLU A 34 9.44 22.82 18.93
CA GLU A 34 10.10 22.22 20.09
C GLU A 34 9.90 23.07 21.36
N ALA A 35 10.15 24.37 21.29
CA ALA A 35 9.97 25.27 22.43
C ALA A 35 8.52 25.27 22.93
N GLU A 36 7.55 25.24 22.02
CA GLU A 36 6.14 25.14 22.39
C GLU A 36 5.84 23.78 23.03
N LEU A 37 6.33 22.68 22.47
CA LEU A 37 6.17 21.34 23.02
C LEU A 37 6.79 21.23 24.42
N GLU A 38 8.01 21.73 24.63
CA GLU A 38 8.66 21.76 25.93
C GLU A 38 7.89 22.62 26.96
N SER A 39 7.18 23.66 26.50
CA SER A 39 6.35 24.49 27.37
C SER A 39 5.11 23.76 27.91
N VAL A 40 4.55 22.80 27.17
CA VAL A 40 3.28 22.12 27.49
C VAL A 40 3.45 20.65 27.86
N ALA A 41 4.59 20.02 27.53
CA ALA A 41 4.83 18.59 27.71
C ALA A 41 5.90 18.25 28.73
N ILE A 42 5.76 17.08 29.36
CA ILE A 42 6.86 16.31 29.93
C ILE A 42 7.37 15.41 28.83
N ILE A 43 8.66 15.48 28.53
CA ILE A 43 9.30 14.76 27.44
C ILE A 43 10.33 13.79 28.02
N GLU A 44 10.17 12.50 27.70
CA GLU A 44 11.12 11.45 28.08
C GLU A 44 11.64 10.81 26.78
N ARG A 45 12.94 10.90 26.54
CA ARG A 45 13.56 10.43 25.30
C ARG A 45 14.38 9.18 25.52
N LYS A 46 14.40 8.30 24.50
CA LYS A 46 15.20 7.06 24.49
C LYS A 46 14.93 6.19 25.73
N VAL A 47 13.66 6.10 26.10
CA VAL A 47 13.21 5.17 27.13
C VAL A 47 13.28 3.76 26.54
N MET A 48 14.08 2.90 27.16
CA MET A 48 14.31 1.54 26.68
C MET A 48 13.25 0.60 27.26
N VAL A 49 12.23 0.31 26.45
CA VAL A 49 11.08 -0.54 26.84
C VAL A 49 11.47 -2.01 26.73
N PRO A 50 11.41 -2.80 27.81
CA PRO A 50 11.85 -4.20 27.80
C PRO A 50 10.80 -5.09 27.15
N MET A 51 11.24 -5.99 26.28
CA MET A 51 10.48 -7.11 25.72
C MET A 51 10.75 -8.39 26.53
N ARG A 52 9.86 -9.36 26.45
CA ARG A 52 9.94 -10.63 27.19
C ARG A 52 11.19 -11.47 26.92
N ASP A 53 11.81 -11.28 25.76
CA ASP A 53 13.06 -11.94 25.36
C ASP A 53 14.32 -11.22 25.84
N GLY A 54 14.16 -10.14 26.63
CA GLY A 54 15.25 -9.34 27.15
C GLY A 54 15.79 -8.26 26.19
N LYS A 55 15.26 -8.14 24.98
CA LYS A 55 15.57 -7.01 24.08
C LYS A 55 14.78 -5.77 24.50
N ARG A 56 15.28 -4.59 24.13
CA ARG A 56 14.66 -3.33 24.52
C ARG A 56 14.40 -2.47 23.29
N MET A 57 13.19 -1.89 23.23
CA MET A 57 12.78 -0.98 22.17
C MET A 57 12.90 0.47 22.64
N ALA A 58 13.48 1.33 21.81
CA ALA A 58 13.69 2.73 22.13
C ALA A 58 12.45 3.56 21.83
N ALA A 59 11.92 4.24 22.84
CA ALA A 59 10.75 5.10 22.76
C ALA A 59 11.05 6.53 23.15
N ASP A 60 10.38 7.49 22.49
CA ASP A 60 10.25 8.86 22.93
C ASP A 60 8.79 9.09 23.38
N ILE A 61 8.61 9.72 24.53
CA ILE A 61 7.30 9.88 25.19
C ILE A 61 7.04 11.37 25.44
N TYR A 62 5.88 11.80 25.02
CA TYR A 62 5.41 13.17 25.16
C TYR A 62 4.07 13.15 25.86
N ARG A 63 3.94 13.84 26.99
CA ARG A 63 2.70 13.85 27.76
C ARG A 63 2.42 15.21 28.40
N PRO A 64 1.15 15.59 28.61
CA PRO A 64 0.83 16.85 29.26
C PRO A 64 1.47 16.99 30.63
N LYS A 65 1.79 18.24 31.03
CA LYS A 65 2.46 18.55 32.31
C LYS A 65 1.61 18.30 33.57
N ASP A 66 0.29 18.20 33.45
CA ASP A 66 -0.58 17.92 34.58
C ASP A 66 -0.45 16.45 35.01
N THR A 67 0.38 16.22 36.04
CA THR A 67 0.66 14.87 36.56
C THR A 67 -0.44 14.30 37.44
N ALA A 68 -1.47 15.08 37.78
CA ALA A 68 -2.63 14.61 38.54
C ALA A 68 -3.60 13.81 37.65
N LYS A 69 -3.53 13.98 36.34
CA LYS A 69 -4.38 13.28 35.37
C LYS A 69 -3.70 12.10 34.76
N LYS A 70 -4.54 11.17 34.25
CA LYS A 70 -4.13 10.05 33.41
C LYS A 70 -4.62 10.27 31.99
N TYR A 71 -3.83 9.88 31.03
CA TYR A 71 -4.05 10.18 29.63
C TYR A 71 -4.24 8.92 28.79
N GLY A 72 -5.15 8.97 27.81
CA GLY A 72 -5.17 8.02 26.71
C GLY A 72 -3.91 8.22 25.85
N THR A 73 -3.36 7.13 25.37
CA THR A 73 -2.08 7.16 24.63
C THR A 73 -2.31 6.96 23.15
N ILE A 74 -1.77 7.85 22.32
CA ILE A 74 -1.58 7.62 20.88
C ILE A 74 -0.20 6.99 20.74
N PHE A 75 -0.15 5.77 20.17
CA PHE A 75 1.07 4.98 20.01
C PHE A 75 1.42 4.82 18.54
N VAL A 76 2.65 5.17 18.20
CA VAL A 76 3.26 5.02 16.89
C VAL A 76 4.47 4.12 17.01
N ARG A 77 4.46 2.98 16.31
CA ARG A 77 5.63 2.12 16.15
C ARG A 77 6.08 2.17 14.69
N THR A 78 7.37 2.36 14.47
CA THR A 78 7.89 2.65 13.14
C THR A 78 9.28 2.09 12.90
N PRO A 79 9.57 1.57 11.69
CA PRO A 79 10.93 1.27 11.26
C PRO A 79 11.72 2.53 10.89
N TYR A 80 11.03 3.68 10.71
CA TYR A 80 11.66 4.91 10.22
C TYR A 80 12.35 5.70 11.31
N ASN A 81 13.32 6.52 10.86
CA ASN A 81 14.08 7.40 11.74
C ASN A 81 13.21 8.53 12.30
N PHE A 82 12.93 8.50 13.59
CA PHE A 82 12.27 9.59 14.31
C PHE A 82 13.18 10.26 15.34
N ASN A 83 14.49 10.16 15.20
CA ASN A 83 15.40 10.79 16.14
C ASN A 83 15.06 12.26 16.34
N TYR A 84 15.12 12.67 17.58
CA TYR A 84 14.84 14.02 18.05
C TYR A 84 15.64 15.09 17.30
N TRP A 85 16.90 14.80 16.94
CA TRP A 85 17.80 15.76 16.32
C TRP A 85 18.13 15.36 14.89
N ASP A 86 17.92 16.30 13.97
CA ASP A 86 18.41 16.17 12.61
C ASP A 86 19.77 16.87 12.51
N VAL A 87 20.86 16.12 12.56
CA VAL A 87 22.21 16.66 12.54
C VAL A 87 22.55 17.39 11.24
N ARG A 88 21.88 17.07 10.16
CA ARG A 88 22.12 17.71 8.85
C ARG A 88 21.59 19.14 8.83
N THR A 89 20.47 19.38 9.45
CA THR A 89 19.87 20.72 9.56
C THR A 89 20.29 21.43 10.84
N GLY A 90 20.91 20.72 11.79
CA GLY A 90 21.24 21.26 13.11
C GLY A 90 20.02 21.74 13.89
N ALA A 91 18.90 21.04 13.76
CA ALA A 91 17.62 21.39 14.38
C ALA A 91 16.84 20.13 14.79
N PRO A 92 15.91 20.23 15.75
CA PRO A 92 14.99 19.14 16.06
C PRO A 92 14.19 18.74 14.82
N ARG A 93 13.81 17.47 14.73
CA ARG A 93 12.81 17.04 13.74
C ARG A 93 11.48 17.73 14.02
N SER A 94 10.63 17.82 12.99
CA SER A 94 9.27 18.31 13.19
C SER A 94 8.55 17.41 14.20
N MET A 95 8.05 18.00 15.27
CA MET A 95 7.32 17.33 16.35
C MET A 95 5.87 17.85 16.42
N GLN A 96 5.30 18.18 15.27
CA GLN A 96 3.96 18.76 15.22
C GLN A 96 2.89 17.77 15.68
N ALA A 97 3.01 16.48 15.31
CA ALA A 97 2.04 15.46 15.71
C ALA A 97 2.04 15.25 17.24
N GLU A 98 3.23 15.25 17.85
CA GLU A 98 3.43 15.15 19.28
C GLU A 98 2.85 16.38 20.00
N LEU A 99 3.11 17.58 19.47
CA LEU A 99 2.57 18.83 20.00
C LEU A 99 1.04 18.85 19.94
N ASP A 100 0.47 18.49 18.81
CA ASP A 100 -0.98 18.48 18.60
C ASP A 100 -1.66 17.45 19.52
N ALA A 101 -1.08 16.26 19.68
CA ALA A 101 -1.58 15.25 20.59
C ALA A 101 -1.56 15.71 22.05
N VAL A 102 -0.42 16.27 22.50
CA VAL A 102 -0.28 16.77 23.87
C VAL A 102 -1.23 17.93 24.15
N LYS A 103 -1.37 18.89 23.23
CA LYS A 103 -2.30 20.04 23.36
C LYS A 103 -3.76 19.58 23.43
N ARG A 104 -4.08 18.47 22.76
CA ARG A 104 -5.41 17.85 22.83
C ARG A 104 -5.57 16.93 24.05
N GLY A 105 -4.57 16.82 24.92
CA GLY A 105 -4.64 16.06 26.17
C GLY A 105 -4.44 14.55 26.00
N PHE A 106 -3.63 14.13 25.04
CA PHE A 106 -3.15 12.75 24.91
C PHE A 106 -1.69 12.64 25.38
N ALA A 107 -1.30 11.46 25.83
CA ALA A 107 0.08 11.05 25.78
C ALA A 107 0.39 10.55 24.35
N TYR A 108 1.59 10.83 23.88
CA TYR A 108 2.06 10.36 22.58
C TYR A 108 3.34 9.57 22.79
N VAL A 109 3.39 8.35 22.27
CA VAL A 109 4.55 7.47 22.37
C VAL A 109 4.96 7.11 20.95
N GLU A 110 6.20 7.42 20.60
CA GLU A 110 6.81 7.01 19.33
C GLU A 110 7.97 6.05 19.62
N MET A 111 7.99 4.90 18.95
CA MET A 111 8.93 3.81 19.23
C MET A 111 9.48 3.23 17.93
N ASN A 112 10.80 3.01 17.89
CA ASN A 112 11.39 2.23 16.82
C ASN A 112 11.13 0.75 16.99
N GLU A 113 10.86 0.10 15.87
CA GLU A 113 10.73 -1.36 15.79
C GLU A 113 12.04 -2.05 16.15
N ARG A 114 11.93 -3.33 16.47
CA ARG A 114 13.05 -4.23 16.72
C ARG A 114 14.07 -4.15 15.58
N GLY A 115 15.35 -3.98 15.94
CA GLY A 115 16.44 -3.92 14.99
C GLY A 115 16.58 -2.61 14.22
N HIS A 116 15.82 -1.56 14.56
CA HIS A 116 15.93 -0.24 13.95
C HIS A 116 16.52 0.79 14.93
N PHE A 117 17.45 1.61 14.45
CA PHE A 117 18.10 2.72 15.16
C PHE A 117 18.56 2.36 16.58
N PHE A 118 17.90 2.89 17.61
CA PHE A 118 18.26 2.65 19.01
C PHE A 118 17.57 1.41 19.61
N SER A 119 16.64 0.77 18.90
CA SER A 119 16.01 -0.46 19.31
C SER A 119 16.93 -1.66 19.10
N GLU A 120 16.94 -2.56 20.08
CA GLU A 120 17.78 -3.76 20.06
C GLU A 120 17.15 -4.89 19.21
N GLY A 121 17.93 -5.96 19.00
CA GLY A 121 17.50 -7.11 18.22
C GLY A 121 17.81 -7.00 16.75
N ASN A 122 17.20 -7.88 15.96
CA ASN A 122 17.39 -7.93 14.52
C ASN A 122 16.10 -7.53 13.80
N TYR A 123 16.27 -6.82 12.69
CA TYR A 123 15.18 -6.53 11.78
C TYR A 123 14.69 -7.80 11.09
N ASP A 124 13.37 -7.94 10.95
CA ASP A 124 12.73 -8.95 10.14
C ASP A 124 11.75 -8.28 9.18
N ILE A 125 11.92 -8.52 7.88
CA ILE A 125 11.04 -7.99 6.84
C ILE A 125 9.57 -8.45 6.99
N LEU A 126 9.34 -9.58 7.65
CA LEU A 126 7.97 -10.06 7.95
C LEU A 126 7.34 -9.34 9.15
N GLY A 127 8.00 -8.28 9.62
CA GLY A 127 7.61 -7.52 10.80
C GLY A 127 8.11 -8.12 12.12
N PRO A 128 8.18 -7.31 13.17
CA PRO A 128 8.55 -7.75 14.50
C PRO A 128 7.60 -8.85 15.01
N PRO A 129 8.06 -9.73 15.91
CA PRO A 129 7.17 -10.69 16.54
C PRO A 129 5.95 -10.01 17.15
N LEU A 130 4.76 -10.60 16.98
CA LEU A 130 3.51 -10.05 17.54
C LEU A 130 3.58 -9.90 19.07
N THR A 131 4.43 -10.69 19.73
CA THR A 131 4.70 -10.60 21.17
C THR A 131 5.31 -9.27 21.58
N ASP A 132 6.09 -8.60 20.70
CA ASP A 132 6.60 -7.26 20.98
C ASP A 132 5.44 -6.27 21.17
N GLY A 133 4.44 -6.32 20.27
CA GLY A 133 3.25 -5.49 20.42
C GLY A 133 2.53 -5.74 21.74
N VAL A 134 2.39 -7.00 22.18
CA VAL A 134 1.78 -7.32 23.48
C VAL A 134 2.57 -6.69 24.63
N ASP A 135 3.90 -6.79 24.60
CA ASP A 135 4.76 -6.25 25.64
C ASP A 135 4.75 -4.71 25.67
N GLU A 136 4.78 -4.08 24.52
CA GLU A 136 4.67 -2.62 24.33
C GLU A 136 3.35 -2.07 24.91
N PHE A 137 2.22 -2.67 24.55
CA PHE A 137 0.91 -2.25 25.06
C PHE A 137 0.79 -2.44 26.58
N ASN A 138 1.26 -3.56 27.10
CA ASN A 138 1.28 -3.82 28.56
C ASN A 138 2.17 -2.81 29.28
N TRP A 139 3.32 -2.51 28.72
CA TRP A 139 4.22 -1.51 29.30
C TRP A 139 3.58 -0.12 29.31
N ILE A 140 3.04 0.35 28.19
CA ILE A 140 2.40 1.67 28.07
C ILE A 140 1.21 1.77 29.02
N SER A 141 0.31 0.80 29.00
CA SER A 141 -0.91 0.82 29.81
C SER A 141 -0.66 0.74 31.31
N SER A 142 0.49 0.18 31.74
CA SER A 142 0.88 0.08 33.15
C SER A 142 1.53 1.36 33.71
N ARG A 143 1.81 2.37 32.88
CA ARG A 143 2.44 3.61 33.36
C ARG A 143 1.52 4.42 34.25
N SER A 144 2.08 5.07 35.27
CA SER A 144 1.31 5.87 36.23
C SER A 144 0.49 6.99 35.59
N TRP A 145 0.96 7.52 34.47
CA TRP A 145 0.32 8.58 33.69
C TRP A 145 -0.72 8.04 32.67
N SER A 146 -0.77 6.73 32.41
CA SER A 146 -1.70 6.12 31.46
C SER A 146 -3.07 5.90 32.10
N ASN A 147 -4.14 6.14 31.34
CA ASN A 147 -5.50 5.75 31.71
C ASN A 147 -5.83 4.29 31.33
N GLY A 148 -4.85 3.54 30.81
CA GLY A 148 -5.00 2.15 30.40
C GLY A 148 -5.49 1.94 28.96
N LYS A 149 -5.79 3.02 28.21
CA LYS A 149 -6.26 2.95 26.82
C LYS A 149 -5.17 3.42 25.86
N VAL A 150 -4.88 2.60 24.87
CA VAL A 150 -3.89 2.86 23.81
C VAL A 150 -4.56 2.79 22.46
N GLY A 151 -4.39 3.82 21.65
CA GLY A 151 -4.80 3.86 20.25
C GLY A 151 -3.57 3.93 19.35
N THR A 152 -3.65 3.43 18.15
CA THR A 152 -2.55 3.41 17.20
C THR A 152 -2.86 4.19 15.95
N ILE A 153 -1.83 4.80 15.35
CA ILE A 153 -1.90 5.48 14.06
C ILE A 153 -0.58 5.30 13.33
N GLY A 154 -0.65 5.23 12.02
CA GLY A 154 0.52 5.20 11.17
C GLY A 154 0.15 4.94 9.72
N CYS A 155 1.07 5.23 8.81
CA CYS A 155 0.92 4.94 7.39
C CYS A 155 2.08 4.08 6.89
N SER A 156 1.80 3.20 5.92
CA SER A 156 2.81 2.29 5.36
C SER A 156 3.37 1.36 6.45
N SER A 157 4.67 1.17 6.50
CA SER A 157 5.31 0.31 7.50
C SER A 157 5.07 0.74 8.94
N THR A 158 4.73 2.00 9.18
CA THR A 158 4.25 2.45 10.51
C THR A 158 2.84 1.92 10.85
N ALA A 159 2.10 1.40 9.87
CA ALA A 159 0.76 0.83 10.05
C ALA A 159 0.72 -0.71 9.98
N GLU A 160 1.69 -1.34 9.33
CA GLU A 160 1.69 -2.77 8.98
C GLU A 160 1.44 -3.68 10.17
N TRP A 161 2.06 -3.40 11.27
CA TRP A 161 2.00 -4.20 12.49
C TRP A 161 0.65 -4.13 13.21
N GLN A 162 -0.16 -3.08 12.96
CA GLN A 162 -1.38 -2.81 13.73
C GLN A 162 -2.38 -3.95 13.62
N MET A 163 -2.60 -4.51 12.42
CA MET A 163 -3.59 -5.58 12.20
C MET A 163 -3.21 -6.87 12.92
N GLY A 164 -1.94 -7.29 12.80
CA GLY A 164 -1.45 -8.49 13.48
C GLY A 164 -1.57 -8.37 15.01
N VAL A 165 -1.17 -7.23 15.56
CA VAL A 165 -1.27 -6.98 17.01
C VAL A 165 -2.73 -6.82 17.46
N ALA A 166 -3.62 -6.24 16.64
CA ALA A 166 -5.05 -6.13 16.94
C ALA A 166 -5.75 -7.50 17.03
N ALA A 167 -5.23 -8.50 16.33
CA ALA A 167 -5.71 -9.88 16.44
C ALA A 167 -5.27 -10.60 17.74
N MET A 168 -4.32 -10.02 18.49
CA MET A 168 -3.85 -10.58 19.77
C MET A 168 -4.81 -10.33 20.95
N ASN A 169 -5.92 -9.62 20.73
CA ASN A 169 -6.93 -9.33 21.75
C ASN A 169 -6.38 -8.68 23.03
N ILE A 170 -5.52 -7.67 22.89
CA ILE A 170 -4.90 -6.94 23.99
C ILE A 170 -5.94 -6.01 24.64
N PRO A 171 -6.23 -6.12 25.95
CA PRO A 171 -7.29 -5.35 26.59
C PRO A 171 -7.11 -3.81 26.52
N SER A 172 -5.88 -3.34 26.52
CA SER A 172 -5.56 -1.91 26.43
C SER A 172 -5.61 -1.36 25.00
N PHE A 173 -5.70 -2.19 23.95
CA PHE A 173 -5.79 -1.74 22.57
C PHE A 173 -7.21 -1.26 22.27
N ALA A 174 -7.44 0.03 22.42
CA ALA A 174 -8.78 0.64 22.39
C ALA A 174 -9.24 1.01 20.99
N ALA A 175 -8.35 1.40 20.09
CA ALA A 175 -8.69 1.82 18.72
C ALA A 175 -7.46 1.84 17.81
N MET A 176 -7.66 1.67 16.49
CA MET A 176 -6.57 1.78 15.51
C MET A 176 -6.95 2.66 14.32
N ILE A 177 -5.94 3.31 13.74
CA ILE A 177 -6.03 4.05 12.46
C ILE A 177 -4.92 3.55 11.54
N PRO A 178 -5.08 2.39 10.89
CA PRO A 178 -4.13 1.90 9.90
C PRO A 178 -4.32 2.63 8.57
N GLN A 179 -3.22 3.10 7.99
CA GLN A 179 -3.24 3.92 6.78
C GLN A 179 -2.26 3.35 5.75
N GLY A 180 -2.72 3.07 4.52
CA GLY A 180 -1.88 2.48 3.47
C GLY A 180 -1.13 1.22 3.93
N PHE A 181 -1.82 0.30 4.54
CA PHE A 181 -1.29 -0.75 5.43
C PHE A 181 -1.06 -2.10 4.73
N GLY A 182 -1.09 -2.15 3.41
CA GLY A 182 -1.08 -3.41 2.66
C GLY A 182 0.13 -4.31 2.90
N ALA A 183 1.28 -3.73 3.24
CA ALA A 183 2.47 -4.52 3.55
C ALA A 183 2.34 -5.34 4.85
N GLY A 184 1.39 -4.99 5.74
CA GLY A 184 1.06 -5.80 6.92
C GLY A 184 0.05 -6.92 6.66
N VAL A 185 -0.47 -7.04 5.44
CA VAL A 185 -1.45 -8.06 5.08
C VAL A 185 -0.77 -9.23 4.39
N GLY A 186 -0.86 -10.42 4.99
CA GLY A 186 -0.33 -11.65 4.42
C GLY A 186 -1.29 -12.22 3.37
N LYS A 187 -2.37 -12.86 3.85
CA LYS A 187 -3.40 -13.47 3.01
C LYS A 187 -4.78 -12.96 3.41
N VAL A 188 -5.56 -12.50 2.44
CA VAL A 188 -6.98 -12.15 2.62
C VAL A 188 -7.78 -12.39 1.33
N GLY A 189 -8.84 -13.20 1.40
CA GLY A 189 -9.63 -13.59 0.25
C GLY A 189 -8.78 -14.13 -0.89
N PRO A 190 -8.89 -13.57 -2.10
CA PRO A 190 -8.10 -14.01 -3.25
C PRO A 190 -6.63 -13.53 -3.22
N TYR A 191 -6.27 -12.65 -2.29
CA TYR A 191 -4.96 -12.01 -2.24
C TYR A 191 -3.99 -12.80 -1.36
N TYR A 192 -2.88 -13.26 -1.95
CA TYR A 192 -1.73 -13.89 -1.30
C TYR A 192 -0.51 -13.00 -1.49
N GLU A 193 -0.58 -11.79 -0.99
CA GLU A 193 0.46 -10.78 -1.25
C GLU A 193 1.63 -10.85 -0.28
N GLN A 194 1.42 -11.48 0.88
CA GLN A 194 2.46 -11.74 1.86
C GLN A 194 3.30 -10.48 2.16
N GLY A 195 2.62 -9.42 2.61
CA GLY A 195 3.29 -8.17 2.90
C GLY A 195 3.72 -7.38 1.66
N ASN A 196 2.94 -7.41 0.59
CA ASN A 196 3.22 -6.79 -0.71
C ASN A 196 4.40 -7.41 -1.49
N TRP A 197 4.89 -8.59 -1.11
CA TRP A 197 5.95 -9.24 -1.88
C TRP A 197 5.46 -9.83 -3.20
N TYR A 198 4.20 -10.23 -3.26
CA TYR A 198 3.61 -10.85 -4.44
C TYR A 198 2.31 -10.15 -4.88
N ARG A 199 2.04 -10.23 -6.17
CA ARG A 199 0.73 -10.05 -6.77
C ARG A 199 0.55 -11.16 -7.80
N GLY A 200 -0.52 -11.95 -7.69
CA GLY A 200 -0.75 -13.04 -8.65
C GLY A 200 0.39 -14.06 -8.74
N GLY A 201 1.24 -14.19 -7.72
CA GLY A 201 2.44 -15.03 -7.72
C GLY A 201 3.66 -14.42 -8.41
N ALA A 202 3.55 -13.23 -9.03
CA ALA A 202 4.67 -12.45 -9.50
C ALA A 202 5.24 -11.58 -8.36
N PHE A 203 6.55 -11.40 -8.36
CA PHE A 203 7.24 -10.60 -7.33
C PHE A 203 7.07 -9.10 -7.61
N GLN A 204 6.75 -8.32 -6.59
CA GLN A 204 6.63 -6.86 -6.69
C GLN A 204 8.01 -6.21 -6.51
N MET A 205 8.72 -6.00 -7.60
CA MET A 205 10.13 -5.57 -7.59
C MET A 205 10.38 -4.17 -7.06
N LEU A 206 9.36 -3.33 -7.04
CA LEU A 206 9.53 -1.93 -6.61
C LEU A 206 10.00 -1.81 -5.16
N PHE A 207 9.71 -2.83 -4.34
CA PHE A 207 10.17 -2.85 -2.95
C PHE A 207 11.69 -3.09 -2.79
N ALA A 208 12.42 -3.49 -3.84
CA ALA A 208 13.87 -3.62 -3.78
C ALA A 208 14.57 -2.32 -3.38
N ALA A 209 14.09 -1.18 -3.90
CA ALA A 209 14.62 0.13 -3.54
C ALA A 209 14.34 0.50 -2.08
N TRP A 210 13.11 0.22 -1.62
CA TRP A 210 12.71 0.48 -0.24
C TRP A 210 13.51 -0.38 0.74
N ILE A 211 13.58 -1.69 0.51
CA ILE A 211 14.24 -2.61 1.43
C ILE A 211 15.76 -2.39 1.46
N SER A 212 16.37 -1.97 0.35
CA SER A 212 17.77 -1.56 0.35
C SER A 212 18.02 -0.44 1.36
N GLY A 213 17.09 0.54 1.44
CA GLY A 213 17.13 1.59 2.44
C GLY A 213 16.99 1.06 3.85
N GLU A 214 15.96 0.24 4.10
CA GLU A 214 15.62 -0.23 5.45
C GLU A 214 16.65 -1.19 6.03
N GLN A 215 17.19 -2.12 5.23
CA GLN A 215 18.19 -3.07 5.68
C GLN A 215 19.57 -2.45 5.93
N ASN A 216 19.89 -1.38 5.21
CA ASN A 216 21.22 -0.76 5.23
C ASN A 216 21.24 0.54 6.06
N GLN A 217 20.28 0.72 6.96
CA GLN A 217 20.26 1.84 7.91
C GLN A 217 21.46 1.79 8.87
N VAL A 218 21.97 2.97 9.21
CA VAL A 218 22.98 3.11 10.27
C VAL A 218 22.31 2.84 11.62
N ARG A 219 22.75 1.80 12.29
CA ARG A 219 22.29 1.43 13.64
C ARG A 219 23.44 1.53 14.63
N PRO A 220 23.40 2.53 15.54
CA PRO A 220 24.44 2.64 16.55
C PRO A 220 24.31 1.49 17.55
N MET A 221 25.42 0.83 17.82
CA MET A 221 25.48 -0.23 18.84
C MET A 221 26.03 0.33 20.14
N PHE A 222 25.26 0.20 21.20
CA PHE A 222 25.65 0.65 22.54
C PHE A 222 25.82 -0.53 23.50
N PRO A 223 26.74 -0.44 24.46
CA PRO A 223 26.78 -1.43 25.54
C PRO A 223 25.44 -1.55 26.27
N PRO A 224 25.08 -2.74 26.77
CA PRO A 224 23.77 -2.96 27.41
C PRO A 224 23.43 -2.02 28.57
N ASN A 225 24.45 -1.47 29.24
CA ASN A 225 24.31 -0.59 30.40
C ASN A 225 24.46 0.89 30.05
N THR A 226 24.41 1.27 28.77
CA THR A 226 24.49 2.67 28.36
C THR A 226 23.33 3.45 29.01
N SER A 227 23.67 4.57 29.63
CA SER A 227 22.68 5.40 30.30
C SER A 227 21.73 6.07 29.30
N GLN A 228 20.50 6.35 29.74
CA GLN A 228 19.54 7.07 28.92
C GLN A 228 20.07 8.44 28.48
N GLU A 229 20.81 9.14 29.36
CA GLU A 229 21.44 10.42 29.04
C GLU A 229 22.45 10.30 27.90
N ASP A 230 23.26 9.23 27.89
CA ASP A 230 24.22 8.97 26.82
C ASP A 230 23.50 8.63 25.50
N LEU A 231 22.40 7.88 25.53
CA LEU A 231 21.60 7.59 24.36
C LEU A 231 20.96 8.88 23.77
N ILE A 232 20.45 9.76 24.62
CA ILE A 232 19.93 11.07 24.19
C ILE A 232 21.03 11.91 23.56
N ARG A 233 22.21 11.96 24.18
CA ARG A 233 23.37 12.70 23.64
C ARG A 233 23.78 12.13 22.28
N ALA A 234 23.85 10.82 22.15
CA ALA A 234 24.18 10.14 20.90
C ALA A 234 23.14 10.45 19.80
N SER A 235 21.85 10.46 20.12
CA SER A 235 20.79 10.77 19.14
C SER A 235 20.89 12.18 18.54
N LYS A 236 21.57 13.10 19.25
CA LYS A 236 21.85 14.46 18.77
C LYS A 236 23.15 14.57 17.96
N ALA A 237 24.06 13.64 18.14
CA ALA A 237 25.41 13.69 17.56
C ALA A 237 25.55 12.85 16.28
N PHE A 238 24.81 11.73 16.16
CA PHE A 238 24.93 10.84 15.02
C PHE A 238 23.94 11.22 13.91
N ASP A 239 24.44 11.32 12.68
CA ASP A 239 23.61 11.28 11.49
C ASP A 239 23.20 9.83 11.23
N LEU A 240 21.96 9.50 11.59
CA LEU A 240 21.36 8.19 11.35
C LEU A 240 20.60 8.14 10.01
N GLY A 241 20.79 9.13 9.16
CA GLY A 241 20.27 9.10 7.79
C GLY A 241 20.93 8.00 6.98
N GLN A 242 20.28 7.62 5.90
CA GLN A 242 20.82 6.63 4.96
C GLN A 242 22.14 7.15 4.36
N GLN A 243 23.19 6.34 4.46
CA GLN A 243 24.54 6.66 3.99
C GLN A 243 24.91 5.94 2.69
N LEU A 244 23.93 5.36 2.00
CA LEU A 244 24.17 4.66 0.74
C LEU A 244 24.38 5.65 -0.42
N PRO A 245 25.25 5.32 -1.38
CA PRO A 245 25.35 6.07 -2.62
C PRO A 245 23.99 6.13 -3.34
N PRO A 246 23.72 7.20 -4.11
CA PRO A 246 22.54 7.25 -4.97
C PRO A 246 22.55 6.10 -5.98
N VAL A 247 21.43 5.41 -6.11
CA VAL A 247 21.24 4.29 -7.04
C VAL A 247 20.30 4.70 -8.16
N ASP A 248 20.66 4.40 -9.39
CA ASP A 248 19.78 4.45 -10.55
C ASP A 248 18.91 3.17 -10.54
N TRP A 249 17.77 3.25 -9.87
CA TRP A 249 16.86 2.11 -9.71
C TRP A 249 16.22 1.66 -11.01
N ASP A 250 16.00 2.53 -12.00
CA ASP A 250 15.49 2.09 -13.31
C ASP A 250 16.45 1.12 -13.98
N LYS A 251 17.74 1.39 -13.89
CA LYS A 251 18.80 0.50 -14.38
C LYS A 251 19.00 -0.72 -13.48
N ALA A 252 19.05 -0.52 -12.17
CA ALA A 252 19.35 -1.59 -11.21
C ALA A 252 18.32 -2.71 -11.22
N LEU A 253 17.02 -2.37 -11.31
CA LEU A 253 15.94 -3.35 -11.36
C LEU A 253 15.96 -4.23 -12.61
N ARG A 254 16.70 -3.84 -13.66
CA ARG A 254 16.89 -4.65 -14.88
C ARG A 254 17.95 -5.73 -14.75
N HIS A 255 18.72 -5.73 -13.64
CA HIS A 255 19.74 -6.73 -13.39
C HIS A 255 19.16 -8.15 -13.32
N LEU A 256 19.91 -9.12 -13.84
CA LEU A 256 19.65 -10.55 -13.68
C LEU A 256 20.94 -11.24 -13.17
N PRO A 257 20.82 -12.23 -12.30
CA PRO A 257 19.58 -12.72 -11.70
C PRO A 257 18.99 -11.70 -10.71
N VAL A 258 17.69 -11.77 -10.51
CA VAL A 258 16.95 -10.85 -9.62
C VAL A 258 17.51 -10.88 -8.21
N MET A 259 17.94 -12.05 -7.72
CA MET A 259 18.50 -12.21 -6.37
C MET A 259 19.80 -11.42 -6.12
N ASP A 260 20.47 -10.98 -7.16
CA ASP A 260 21.73 -10.23 -7.06
C ASP A 260 21.56 -8.71 -7.26
N ILE A 261 20.32 -8.20 -7.38
CA ILE A 261 20.08 -6.77 -7.61
C ILE A 261 20.76 -5.89 -6.58
N LEU A 262 20.70 -6.21 -5.30
CA LEU A 262 21.32 -5.39 -4.25
C LEU A 262 22.84 -5.50 -4.26
N LYS A 263 23.41 -6.64 -4.64
CA LYS A 263 24.86 -6.79 -4.87
C LYS A 263 25.32 -5.96 -6.07
N ALA A 264 24.51 -5.91 -7.13
CA ALA A 264 24.81 -5.15 -8.33
C ALA A 264 24.88 -3.63 -8.10
N VAL A 265 24.32 -3.14 -6.99
CA VAL A 265 24.38 -1.73 -6.59
C VAL A 265 25.28 -1.51 -5.36
N ASP A 266 26.15 -2.44 -5.06
CA ASP A 266 27.10 -2.38 -3.94
C ASP A 266 26.44 -2.15 -2.56
N ALA A 267 25.20 -2.62 -2.39
CA ALA A 267 24.52 -2.55 -1.09
C ALA A 267 25.26 -3.45 -0.08
N PRO A 268 25.48 -2.98 1.17
CA PRO A 268 26.19 -3.75 2.19
C PRO A 268 25.55 -5.10 2.52
N HIS A 269 24.23 -5.16 2.43
CA HIS A 269 23.47 -6.37 2.68
C HIS A 269 22.51 -6.65 1.52
N GLY A 270 22.47 -7.90 1.08
CA GLY A 270 21.60 -8.33 0.01
C GLY A 270 20.40 -9.10 0.54
N ILE A 271 19.21 -8.55 0.47
CA ILE A 271 17.98 -9.24 0.88
C ILE A 271 17.68 -10.44 -0.01
N TYR A 272 18.05 -10.35 -1.28
CA TYR A 272 17.71 -11.39 -2.26
C TYR A 272 18.70 -12.55 -2.29
N ALA A 273 19.87 -12.34 -1.73
CA ALA A 273 20.92 -13.36 -1.72
C ALA A 273 21.26 -13.86 -0.31
N ASP A 274 21.04 -13.02 0.71
CA ASP A 274 21.36 -13.36 2.08
C ASP A 274 20.15 -13.94 2.80
N LYS A 275 20.42 -14.87 3.72
CA LYS A 275 19.41 -15.33 4.65
C LYS A 275 19.11 -14.23 5.65
N MET A 276 17.85 -13.98 5.88
CA MET A 276 17.42 -13.08 6.94
C MET A 276 17.82 -13.67 8.30
N PRO A 277 18.41 -12.86 9.20
CA PRO A 277 18.80 -13.31 10.54
C PRO A 277 17.61 -13.41 11.49
N VAL A 278 16.52 -14.04 11.06
CA VAL A 278 15.23 -14.08 11.76
C VAL A 278 14.66 -15.48 11.79
N ASP A 279 13.71 -15.71 12.69
CA ASP A 279 13.06 -17.00 12.92
C ASP A 279 12.25 -17.50 11.72
N THR A 280 12.03 -16.67 10.72
CA THR A 280 11.39 -17.03 9.47
C THR A 280 12.26 -17.90 8.55
N GLY A 281 13.56 -17.93 8.77
CA GLY A 281 14.48 -18.98 8.28
C GLY A 281 14.74 -19.02 6.80
N GLY A 282 15.20 -17.93 6.16
CA GLY A 282 15.70 -18.02 4.80
C GLY A 282 15.57 -16.76 3.98
N ALA A 283 16.10 -16.77 2.77
CA ALA A 283 16.01 -15.67 1.84
C ALA A 283 14.57 -15.45 1.39
N MET A 284 14.11 -14.21 1.46
CA MET A 284 12.71 -13.85 1.14
C MET A 284 12.33 -14.23 -0.28
N ILE A 285 13.22 -13.97 -1.20
CA ILE A 285 12.94 -14.15 -2.63
C ILE A 285 12.84 -15.61 -3.06
N GLU A 286 13.36 -16.53 -2.26
CA GLU A 286 13.25 -17.97 -2.53
C GLU A 286 11.89 -18.56 -2.12
N ARG A 287 11.10 -17.80 -1.37
CA ARG A 287 9.80 -18.26 -0.90
C ARG A 287 8.76 -18.20 -1.99
N THR A 288 7.81 -19.11 -1.93
CA THR A 288 6.58 -19.07 -2.73
C THR A 288 5.49 -18.32 -1.97
N PRO A 289 4.44 -17.85 -2.63
CA PRO A 289 3.35 -17.14 -1.95
C PRO A 289 2.65 -17.93 -0.84
N ASN A 290 2.76 -19.25 -0.84
CA ASN A 290 2.17 -20.14 0.17
C ASN A 290 3.18 -20.76 1.14
N ASP A 291 4.41 -20.25 1.19
CA ASP A 291 5.42 -20.75 2.12
C ASP A 291 4.94 -20.55 3.59
N PRO A 292 4.98 -21.61 4.42
CA PRO A 292 4.58 -21.51 5.82
C PRO A 292 5.38 -20.48 6.64
N ALA A 293 6.56 -20.10 6.19
CA ALA A 293 7.37 -19.08 6.86
C ALA A 293 6.67 -17.72 6.94
N TRP A 294 5.77 -17.40 6.01
CA TRP A 294 4.98 -16.16 6.04
C TRP A 294 4.09 -16.02 7.28
N TYR A 295 3.75 -17.13 7.93
CA TYR A 295 2.92 -17.17 9.14
C TYR A 295 3.72 -17.05 10.45
N LYS A 296 5.04 -16.89 10.38
CA LYS A 296 5.92 -16.80 11.57
C LYS A 296 6.23 -15.36 11.98
N GLY A 297 6.01 -14.39 11.10
CA GLY A 297 6.29 -12.98 11.33
C GLY A 297 5.09 -12.21 11.86
N GLY A 298 5.15 -10.88 11.72
CA GLY A 298 4.13 -9.95 12.17
C GLY A 298 2.98 -9.70 11.19
N LEU A 299 2.94 -10.39 10.04
CA LEU A 299 1.87 -10.22 9.07
C LEU A 299 0.52 -10.70 9.62
N TRP A 300 -0.52 -9.96 9.30
CA TRP A 300 -1.89 -10.37 9.57
C TRP A 300 -2.43 -11.28 8.46
N HIS A 301 -3.11 -12.35 8.85
CA HIS A 301 -3.83 -13.27 7.97
C HIS A 301 -5.30 -13.33 8.37
N GLU A 302 -6.20 -13.55 7.41
CA GLU A 302 -7.66 -13.44 7.61
C GLU A 302 -8.28 -14.44 8.58
N ASP A 303 -7.57 -15.52 8.92
CA ASP A 303 -7.94 -16.51 9.94
C ASP A 303 -7.73 -16.02 11.39
N HIS A 304 -7.13 -14.85 11.57
CA HIS A 304 -6.96 -14.19 12.86
C HIS A 304 -7.86 -12.96 12.98
N PRO A 305 -9.10 -13.07 13.52
CA PRO A 305 -10.04 -11.96 13.57
C PRO A 305 -9.51 -10.75 14.35
N ILE A 306 -9.61 -9.58 13.76
CA ILE A 306 -9.31 -8.30 14.40
C ILE A 306 -10.50 -7.91 15.28
N ASN A 307 -10.27 -7.68 16.58
CA ASN A 307 -11.29 -7.30 17.56
C ASN A 307 -11.01 -5.92 18.20
N VAL A 308 -10.60 -4.97 17.38
CA VAL A 308 -10.32 -3.57 17.75
C VAL A 308 -11.10 -2.64 16.83
N PRO A 309 -11.76 -1.57 17.33
CA PRO A 309 -12.34 -0.53 16.49
C PRO A 309 -11.32 0.03 15.51
N GLY A 310 -11.69 0.13 14.23
CA GLY A 310 -10.75 0.51 13.17
C GLY A 310 -11.26 1.66 12.30
N PHE A 311 -10.40 2.63 12.06
CA PHE A 311 -10.61 3.70 11.09
C PHE A 311 -9.55 3.61 9.99
N TRP A 312 -9.91 3.02 8.85
CA TRP A 312 -9.03 2.56 7.79
C TRP A 312 -8.87 3.64 6.72
N PHE A 313 -7.64 4.15 6.51
CA PHE A 313 -7.38 5.13 5.46
C PHE A 313 -6.67 4.47 4.28
N MET A 314 -7.22 4.64 3.10
CA MET A 314 -6.79 4.03 1.85
C MET A 314 -6.75 5.05 0.72
N SER A 315 -6.06 4.74 -0.36
CA SER A 315 -5.99 5.57 -1.55
C SER A 315 -6.16 4.73 -2.81
N TRP A 316 -6.83 5.28 -3.85
CA TRP A 316 -7.08 4.55 -5.10
C TRP A 316 -5.79 4.19 -5.84
N TYR A 317 -4.76 5.03 -5.76
CA TYR A 317 -3.44 4.77 -6.36
C TYR A 317 -2.43 4.28 -5.32
N ASP A 318 -2.90 3.54 -4.31
CA ASP A 318 -2.04 2.80 -3.38
C ASP A 318 -1.74 1.41 -3.95
N VAL A 319 -0.51 0.94 -3.74
CA VAL A 319 -0.03 -0.36 -4.22
C VAL A 319 -0.91 -1.53 -3.79
N SER A 320 -1.63 -1.40 -2.69
CA SER A 320 -2.39 -2.48 -2.05
C SER A 320 -3.86 -2.16 -1.82
N VAL A 321 -4.46 -1.25 -2.60
CA VAL A 321 -5.86 -0.86 -2.37
C VAL A 321 -6.83 -2.04 -2.34
N GLY A 322 -6.65 -3.03 -3.21
CA GLY A 322 -7.47 -4.26 -3.23
C GLY A 322 -7.36 -5.07 -1.93
N PRO A 323 -6.16 -5.53 -1.52
CA PRO A 323 -5.96 -6.20 -0.23
C PRO A 323 -6.42 -5.40 0.98
N ASN A 324 -6.22 -4.08 0.97
CA ASN A 324 -6.65 -3.19 2.05
C ASN A 324 -8.18 -3.20 2.21
N LEU A 325 -8.93 -3.09 1.12
CA LEU A 325 -10.39 -3.18 1.13
C LEU A 325 -10.87 -4.58 1.51
N ALA A 326 -10.18 -5.62 1.06
CA ALA A 326 -10.47 -6.99 1.46
C ALA A 326 -10.26 -7.21 2.97
N ALA A 327 -9.20 -6.64 3.56
CA ALA A 327 -8.93 -6.70 5.00
C ALA A 327 -10.01 -5.95 5.80
N TYR A 328 -10.42 -4.77 5.37
CA TYR A 328 -11.54 -4.03 5.95
C TYR A 328 -12.84 -4.86 5.93
N ASN A 329 -13.20 -5.43 4.78
CA ASN A 329 -14.40 -6.25 4.64
C ASN A 329 -14.33 -7.54 5.47
N SER A 330 -13.17 -8.21 5.50
CA SER A 330 -12.94 -9.40 6.32
C SER A 330 -13.11 -9.09 7.81
N THR A 331 -12.58 -7.96 8.26
CA THR A 331 -12.74 -7.51 9.66
C THR A 331 -14.21 -7.25 9.99
N ARG A 332 -14.95 -6.56 9.12
CA ARG A 332 -16.40 -6.33 9.33
C ARG A 332 -17.21 -7.61 9.37
N LYS A 333 -16.79 -8.63 8.64
CA LYS A 333 -17.47 -9.93 8.58
C LYS A 333 -17.16 -10.81 9.79
N ASN A 334 -15.91 -10.81 10.27
CA ASN A 334 -15.37 -11.83 11.17
C ASN A 334 -15.15 -11.34 12.61
N ALA A 335 -15.13 -10.02 12.85
CA ALA A 335 -15.03 -9.45 14.19
C ALA A 335 -16.31 -9.70 15.00
N ARG A 336 -16.21 -9.59 16.32
CA ARG A 336 -17.41 -9.57 17.19
C ARG A 336 -18.38 -8.48 16.74
N PRO A 337 -19.71 -8.69 16.83
CA PRO A 337 -20.71 -7.77 16.26
C PRO A 337 -20.54 -6.30 16.66
N GLU A 338 -20.23 -6.04 17.94
CA GLU A 338 -19.98 -4.69 18.43
C GLU A 338 -18.75 -4.03 17.79
N ILE A 339 -17.71 -4.80 17.51
CA ILE A 339 -16.49 -4.32 16.84
C ILE A 339 -16.68 -4.23 15.33
N ALA A 340 -17.39 -5.16 14.72
CA ALA A 340 -17.74 -5.12 13.29
C ALA A 340 -18.46 -3.82 12.92
N ASN A 341 -19.33 -3.32 13.82
CA ASN A 341 -20.04 -2.06 13.66
C ASN A 341 -19.16 -0.81 13.91
N GLN A 342 -17.96 -0.99 14.45
CA GLN A 342 -17.00 0.09 14.71
C GLN A 342 -15.83 0.09 13.70
N GLN A 343 -16.09 -0.37 12.47
CA GLN A 343 -15.15 -0.32 11.37
C GLN A 343 -15.59 0.74 10.37
N TYR A 344 -14.73 1.71 10.10
CA TYR A 344 -14.97 2.84 9.21
C TYR A 344 -13.82 2.96 8.21
N ALA A 345 -14.11 3.40 6.99
CA ALA A 345 -13.11 3.51 5.93
C ALA A 345 -13.20 4.85 5.18
N VAL A 346 -12.07 5.39 4.80
CA VAL A 346 -11.94 6.51 3.86
C VAL A 346 -11.03 6.08 2.73
N ILE A 347 -11.48 6.24 1.47
CA ILE A 347 -10.69 5.94 0.28
C ILE A 347 -10.53 7.21 -0.55
N ALA A 348 -9.32 7.79 -0.53
CA ALA A 348 -8.98 9.03 -1.21
C ALA A 348 -8.49 8.79 -2.66
N PRO A 349 -8.62 9.78 -3.57
CA PRO A 349 -8.10 9.66 -4.93
C PRO A 349 -6.61 10.05 -5.01
N THR A 350 -5.80 9.55 -4.08
CA THR A 350 -4.40 9.99 -3.94
C THR A 350 -3.43 8.82 -4.08
N LEU A 351 -2.13 9.12 -4.02
CA LEU A 351 -1.06 8.14 -3.93
C LEU A 351 -0.92 7.61 -2.50
N HIS A 352 -0.10 6.58 -2.34
CA HIS A 352 0.29 5.99 -1.05
C HIS A 352 0.62 7.06 0.00
N CYS A 353 -0.04 7.02 1.15
CA CYS A 353 0.13 7.96 2.28
C CYS A 353 -0.04 9.46 1.93
N SER A 354 -0.69 9.81 0.82
CA SER A 354 -0.74 11.20 0.34
C SER A 354 -2.09 11.91 0.52
N TYR A 355 -3.05 11.32 1.24
CA TYR A 355 -4.41 11.86 1.37
C TYR A 355 -4.45 13.26 2.00
N LYS A 356 -3.60 13.60 2.97
CA LYS A 356 -3.48 14.95 3.53
C LYS A 356 -2.88 15.99 2.57
N ARG A 357 -2.34 15.57 1.42
CA ARG A 357 -1.80 16.47 0.39
C ARG A 357 -2.84 16.91 -0.63
N ALA A 358 -4.07 16.42 -0.54
CA ALA A 358 -5.16 16.85 -1.38
C ALA A 358 -5.41 18.36 -1.27
N THR A 359 -5.72 19.00 -2.37
CA THR A 359 -5.97 20.44 -2.51
C THR A 359 -7.32 20.67 -3.20
N GLU A 360 -7.71 21.93 -3.39
CA GLU A 360 -8.89 22.30 -4.20
C GLU A 360 -8.76 21.89 -5.67
N ASP A 361 -7.52 21.73 -6.16
CA ASP A 361 -7.20 21.21 -7.49
C ASP A 361 -6.17 20.10 -7.37
N THR A 362 -6.61 18.96 -6.80
CA THR A 362 -5.77 17.79 -6.64
C THR A 362 -5.45 17.17 -7.98
N LYS A 363 -4.17 16.84 -8.21
CA LYS A 363 -3.71 16.08 -9.36
C LYS A 363 -3.01 14.81 -8.91
N VAL A 364 -3.28 13.71 -9.62
CA VAL A 364 -2.64 12.41 -9.38
C VAL A 364 -2.12 11.89 -10.73
N GLY A 365 -0.81 11.90 -10.90
CA GLY A 365 -0.20 11.78 -12.22
C GLY A 365 -0.58 12.96 -13.11
N GLU A 366 -1.19 12.68 -14.25
CA GLU A 366 -1.68 13.68 -15.22
C GLU A 366 -3.16 14.04 -15.02
N ARG A 367 -3.91 13.26 -14.21
CA ARG A 367 -5.36 13.40 -14.07
C ARG A 367 -5.73 14.35 -12.93
N GLY A 368 -6.60 15.33 -13.25
CA GLY A 368 -7.25 16.20 -12.28
C GLY A 368 -8.33 15.47 -11.48
N MET A 369 -8.32 15.64 -10.17
CA MET A 369 -9.31 15.07 -9.24
C MET A 369 -10.21 16.17 -8.63
N GLY A 370 -9.94 17.47 -8.90
CA GLY A 370 -10.66 18.56 -8.27
C GLY A 370 -10.42 18.65 -6.76
N ASP A 371 -11.44 19.09 -6.02
CA ASP A 371 -11.35 19.22 -4.56
C ASP A 371 -11.49 17.86 -3.87
N ALA A 372 -10.37 17.27 -3.51
CA ALA A 372 -10.33 15.99 -2.81
C ALA A 372 -9.99 16.13 -1.31
N ARG A 373 -10.04 17.34 -0.74
CA ARG A 373 -9.73 17.60 0.67
C ARG A 373 -10.76 16.95 1.58
N LEU A 374 -10.28 16.49 2.74
CA LEU A 374 -11.05 16.16 3.92
C LEU A 374 -10.31 16.64 5.16
N ASP A 375 -11.03 16.90 6.22
CA ASP A 375 -10.42 17.22 7.51
C ASP A 375 -9.99 15.94 8.23
N TYR A 376 -8.84 15.40 7.83
CA TYR A 376 -8.28 14.18 8.41
C TYR A 376 -7.86 14.37 9.87
N ASP A 377 -7.52 15.57 10.28
CA ASP A 377 -7.10 15.84 11.66
C ASP A 377 -8.29 15.82 12.60
N ASP A 378 -9.40 16.46 12.25
CA ASP A 378 -10.64 16.41 13.04
C ASP A 378 -11.19 14.99 13.11
N MET A 379 -11.16 14.24 12.01
CA MET A 379 -11.56 12.82 12.02
C MET A 379 -10.67 11.96 12.92
N THR A 380 -9.35 12.13 12.81
CA THR A 380 -8.36 11.37 13.61
C THR A 380 -8.50 11.66 15.09
N TYR A 381 -8.53 12.93 15.47
CA TYR A 381 -8.63 13.29 16.88
C TYR A 381 -10.02 13.05 17.46
N GLY A 382 -11.07 13.25 16.66
CA GLY A 382 -12.43 12.87 17.07
C GLY A 382 -12.56 11.37 17.36
N TRP A 383 -11.88 10.51 16.56
CA TRP A 383 -11.79 9.09 16.81
C TRP A 383 -11.11 8.77 18.14
N PHE A 384 -9.96 9.38 18.42
CA PHE A 384 -9.22 9.17 19.65
C PHE A 384 -9.92 9.79 20.86
N ASP A 385 -10.59 10.93 20.73
CA ASP A 385 -11.38 11.53 21.81
C ASP A 385 -12.48 10.55 22.27
N HIS A 386 -13.16 9.92 21.30
CA HIS A 386 -14.19 8.93 21.62
C HIS A 386 -13.62 7.69 22.31
N PHE A 387 -12.63 7.04 21.73
CA PHE A 387 -12.16 5.73 22.21
C PHE A 387 -11.17 5.84 23.38
N LEU A 388 -10.28 6.82 23.40
CA LEU A 388 -9.22 6.91 24.41
C LEU A 388 -9.64 7.76 25.61
N LYS A 389 -10.50 8.77 25.43
CA LYS A 389 -11.00 9.61 26.52
C LYS A 389 -12.40 9.23 26.96
N GLY A 390 -13.18 8.56 26.10
CA GLY A 390 -14.59 8.24 26.36
C GLY A 390 -15.53 9.42 26.14
N GLU A 391 -15.15 10.37 25.29
CA GLU A 391 -15.97 11.53 24.97
C GLU A 391 -17.14 11.13 24.06
N ASP A 392 -18.36 11.55 24.42
CA ASP A 392 -19.53 11.42 23.56
C ASP A 392 -19.59 12.58 22.56
N ASN A 393 -18.76 12.52 21.55
CA ASN A 393 -18.70 13.51 20.47
C ASN A 393 -19.65 13.20 19.29
N ARG A 394 -20.47 12.14 19.42
CA ARG A 394 -21.40 11.64 18.40
C ARG A 394 -20.74 11.36 17.04
N LEU A 395 -19.42 11.11 17.04
CA LEU A 395 -18.65 10.88 15.82
C LEU A 395 -19.19 9.67 15.05
N LEU A 396 -19.37 8.54 15.74
CA LEU A 396 -19.80 7.28 15.13
C LEU A 396 -21.19 7.34 14.52
N GLU A 397 -22.06 8.24 15.00
CA GLU A 397 -23.39 8.46 14.44
C GLU A 397 -23.34 9.28 13.15
N LYS A 398 -22.36 10.19 13.03
CA LYS A 398 -22.23 11.12 11.91
C LYS A 398 -21.37 10.56 10.78
N MET A 399 -20.45 9.65 11.09
CA MET A 399 -19.56 9.07 10.09
C MET A 399 -20.24 7.97 9.29
N PRO A 400 -20.20 8.00 7.94
CA PRO A 400 -20.58 6.88 7.13
C PRO A 400 -19.56 5.73 7.32
N LYS A 401 -20.00 4.48 7.17
CA LYS A 401 -19.12 3.31 7.30
C LYS A 401 -18.00 3.32 6.26
N VAL A 402 -18.30 3.78 5.06
CA VAL A 402 -17.35 3.94 3.98
C VAL A 402 -17.55 5.31 3.34
N ARG A 403 -16.52 6.11 3.33
CA ARG A 403 -16.43 7.34 2.53
C ARG A 403 -15.40 7.13 1.44
N TYR A 404 -15.80 7.32 0.20
CA TYR A 404 -14.93 7.05 -0.94
C TYR A 404 -15.07 8.14 -2.01
N PHE A 405 -13.96 8.40 -2.69
CA PHE A 405 -13.94 9.38 -3.77
C PHE A 405 -14.27 8.72 -5.10
N VAL A 406 -15.24 9.24 -5.83
CA VAL A 406 -15.58 8.80 -7.17
C VAL A 406 -14.80 9.62 -8.18
N MET A 407 -13.73 9.03 -8.73
CA MET A 407 -12.91 9.65 -9.77
C MET A 407 -13.74 9.87 -11.04
N GLY A 408 -13.42 10.85 -11.86
CA GLY A 408 -14.22 11.21 -13.03
C GLY A 408 -15.45 12.06 -12.73
N ALA A 409 -16.21 11.73 -11.69
CA ALA A 409 -17.21 12.64 -11.11
C ALA A 409 -16.56 13.64 -10.15
N ASN A 410 -15.37 13.33 -9.69
CA ASN A 410 -14.54 14.13 -8.79
C ASN A 410 -15.28 14.60 -7.53
N LYS A 411 -15.92 13.67 -6.85
CA LYS A 411 -16.70 13.94 -5.63
C LYS A 411 -16.60 12.83 -4.61
N TRP A 412 -16.76 13.21 -3.35
CA TRP A 412 -16.91 12.28 -2.24
C TRP A 412 -18.31 11.68 -2.19
N GLU A 413 -18.37 10.39 -1.94
CA GLU A 413 -19.59 9.63 -1.73
C GLU A 413 -19.51 8.79 -0.46
N SER A 414 -20.64 8.25 -0.04
CA SER A 414 -20.76 7.49 1.20
C SER A 414 -21.62 6.25 1.02
N SER A 415 -21.27 5.19 1.75
CA SER A 415 -22.05 3.94 1.79
C SER A 415 -21.89 3.25 3.15
N ASP A 416 -22.79 2.34 3.47
CA ASP A 416 -22.66 1.46 4.64
C ASP A 416 -21.81 0.22 4.35
N THR A 417 -21.51 -0.06 3.10
CA THR A 417 -20.76 -1.23 2.66
C THR A 417 -19.74 -0.88 1.58
N TRP A 418 -18.77 -1.75 1.39
CA TRP A 418 -17.96 -1.80 0.20
C TRP A 418 -18.05 -3.21 -0.44
N PRO A 419 -18.41 -3.38 -1.73
CA PRO A 419 -18.86 -2.31 -2.65
C PRO A 419 -20.06 -1.52 -2.13
N PRO A 420 -20.32 -0.31 -2.69
CA PRO A 420 -21.46 0.51 -2.27
C PRO A 420 -22.78 -0.22 -2.44
N GLN A 421 -23.74 0.12 -1.59
CA GLN A 421 -25.11 -0.41 -1.72
C GLN A 421 -25.67 -0.08 -3.09
N GLY A 422 -26.32 -1.09 -3.72
CA GLY A 422 -26.87 -0.97 -5.07
C GLY A 422 -25.87 -1.26 -6.19
N ALA A 423 -24.61 -1.55 -5.87
CA ALA A 423 -23.68 -2.06 -6.85
C ALA A 423 -24.13 -3.43 -7.37
N THR A 424 -24.16 -3.59 -8.69
CA THR A 424 -24.53 -4.84 -9.36
C THR A 424 -23.42 -5.30 -10.27
N ALA A 425 -23.11 -6.59 -10.25
CA ALA A 425 -22.11 -7.17 -11.13
C ALA A 425 -22.61 -7.15 -12.59
N GLN A 426 -21.80 -6.61 -13.49
CA GLN A 426 -22.04 -6.61 -14.92
C GLN A 426 -20.84 -7.23 -15.62
N THR A 427 -21.10 -8.31 -16.36
CA THR A 427 -20.06 -9.05 -17.09
C THR A 427 -20.01 -8.60 -18.56
N PHE A 428 -18.80 -8.39 -19.04
CA PHE A 428 -18.46 -8.09 -20.42
C PHE A 428 -17.42 -9.08 -20.93
N TYR A 429 -17.40 -9.30 -22.23
CA TYR A 429 -16.56 -10.28 -22.90
C TYR A 429 -15.60 -9.62 -23.87
N LEU A 430 -14.37 -10.12 -23.93
CA LEU A 430 -13.40 -9.70 -24.93
C LEU A 430 -13.81 -10.26 -26.30
N SER A 431 -13.53 -9.51 -27.35
CA SER A 431 -13.87 -9.83 -28.72
C SER A 431 -12.92 -9.14 -29.70
N SER A 432 -12.51 -9.83 -30.75
CA SER A 432 -11.76 -9.28 -31.89
C SER A 432 -11.91 -10.19 -33.12
N ASP A 433 -11.31 -9.77 -34.22
CA ASP A 433 -11.04 -10.64 -35.38
C ASP A 433 -9.59 -11.16 -35.42
N GLY A 434 -8.94 -11.29 -34.23
CA GLY A 434 -7.57 -11.78 -34.05
C GLY A 434 -6.51 -10.69 -34.24
N ARG A 435 -6.84 -9.43 -34.05
CA ARG A 435 -5.94 -8.28 -34.24
C ARG A 435 -6.14 -7.20 -33.18
N ALA A 436 -6.36 -7.58 -31.92
CA ALA A 436 -6.48 -6.63 -30.82
C ALA A 436 -5.15 -5.96 -30.44
N ASN A 437 -4.05 -6.28 -31.12
CA ASN A 437 -2.74 -5.69 -30.88
C ASN A 437 -2.75 -4.18 -31.14
N THR A 438 -2.17 -3.43 -30.24
CA THR A 438 -2.03 -1.98 -30.25
C THR A 438 -3.35 -1.20 -30.12
N LEU A 439 -3.22 0.10 -29.89
CA LEU A 439 -4.31 1.08 -29.87
C LEU A 439 -5.19 1.05 -31.15
N ASN A 440 -4.60 0.68 -32.29
CA ASN A 440 -5.24 0.69 -33.60
C ASN A 440 -5.81 -0.69 -33.99
N GLY A 441 -5.80 -1.64 -33.07
CA GLY A 441 -6.36 -2.97 -33.26
C GLY A 441 -7.88 -2.99 -33.32
N ASP A 442 -8.45 -4.20 -33.48
CA ASP A 442 -9.90 -4.41 -33.58
C ASP A 442 -10.55 -4.93 -32.30
N GLY A 443 -9.81 -4.89 -31.17
CA GLY A 443 -10.28 -5.38 -29.87
C GLY A 443 -11.47 -4.61 -29.32
N LYS A 444 -12.51 -5.36 -28.95
CA LYS A 444 -13.77 -4.84 -28.39
C LYS A 444 -14.13 -5.51 -27.08
N ILE A 445 -14.87 -4.80 -26.26
CA ILE A 445 -15.53 -5.33 -25.08
C ILE A 445 -17.03 -5.34 -25.35
N THR A 446 -17.66 -6.51 -25.31
CA THR A 446 -19.06 -6.73 -25.72
C THR A 446 -19.90 -7.35 -24.61
N SER A 447 -21.23 -7.26 -24.74
CA SER A 447 -22.17 -7.83 -23.76
C SER A 447 -22.34 -9.35 -23.87
N ALA A 448 -21.85 -9.96 -24.94
CA ALA A 448 -21.92 -11.40 -25.18
C ALA A 448 -20.61 -11.89 -25.86
N PRO A 449 -20.15 -13.12 -25.56
CA PRO A 449 -18.95 -13.65 -26.18
C PRO A 449 -19.15 -13.91 -27.66
N PRO A 450 -18.09 -13.78 -28.51
CA PRO A 450 -18.13 -14.15 -29.91
C PRO A 450 -18.49 -15.61 -30.11
N ASN A 451 -19.09 -15.93 -31.27
CA ASN A 451 -19.44 -17.32 -31.60
C ASN A 451 -18.22 -18.15 -32.03
N MET A 452 -17.27 -17.53 -32.74
CA MET A 452 -16.03 -18.17 -33.20
C MET A 452 -14.85 -17.67 -32.40
N ASP A 453 -13.90 -18.57 -32.18
CA ASP A 453 -12.63 -18.23 -31.55
C ASP A 453 -11.64 -17.78 -32.64
N LYS A 454 -11.15 -16.53 -32.48
CA LYS A 454 -10.07 -15.95 -33.25
C LYS A 454 -9.10 -15.34 -32.25
N PRO A 455 -8.19 -16.16 -31.68
CA PRO A 455 -7.33 -15.69 -30.59
C PRO A 455 -6.46 -14.53 -31.04
N ASP A 456 -6.25 -13.59 -30.12
CA ASP A 456 -5.27 -12.54 -30.31
C ASP A 456 -3.89 -13.01 -29.86
N ALA A 457 -2.94 -13.00 -30.78
CA ALA A 457 -1.58 -13.46 -30.51
C ALA A 457 -0.62 -12.30 -30.34
N PHE A 458 0.32 -12.46 -29.40
CA PHE A 458 1.42 -11.53 -29.21
C PHE A 458 2.69 -12.25 -28.76
N ILE A 459 3.82 -11.59 -28.96
CA ILE A 459 5.14 -12.12 -28.59
C ILE A 459 5.62 -11.39 -27.34
N TYR A 460 5.93 -12.15 -26.30
CA TYR A 460 6.55 -11.61 -25.10
C TYR A 460 8.04 -12.01 -25.04
N ASP A 461 8.92 -11.01 -25.08
CA ASP A 461 10.35 -11.15 -24.88
C ASP A 461 10.74 -10.59 -23.50
N PRO A 462 11.26 -11.41 -22.56
CA PRO A 462 11.66 -10.93 -21.23
C PRO A 462 12.78 -9.89 -21.24
N ARG A 463 13.51 -9.74 -22.36
CA ARG A 463 14.56 -8.72 -22.52
C ARG A 463 13.97 -7.34 -22.76
N GLU A 464 12.76 -7.26 -23.31
CA GLU A 464 12.05 -6.03 -23.69
C GLU A 464 10.64 -5.95 -23.06
N PRO A 465 10.53 -6.11 -21.73
CA PRO A 465 9.22 -6.14 -21.06
C PRO A 465 8.45 -4.83 -21.25
N VAL A 466 7.12 -4.91 -21.21
CA VAL A 466 6.26 -3.72 -21.16
C VAL A 466 6.59 -2.93 -19.90
N SER A 467 6.92 -1.65 -20.08
CA SER A 467 7.27 -0.78 -18.97
C SER A 467 6.04 -0.34 -18.18
N SER A 468 6.14 -0.30 -16.86
CA SER A 468 5.15 0.35 -16.01
C SER A 468 5.10 1.84 -16.31
N TYR A 469 3.91 2.37 -16.54
CA TYR A 469 3.70 3.80 -16.80
C TYR A 469 2.55 4.31 -15.95
N GLY A 470 2.88 4.97 -14.85
CA GLY A 470 1.90 5.27 -13.81
C GLY A 470 1.53 4.05 -12.97
N GLY A 471 0.30 4.03 -12.48
CA GLY A 471 -0.28 2.91 -11.74
C GLY A 471 -0.24 3.06 -10.23
N ASN A 472 -0.65 2.00 -9.56
CA ASN A 472 -0.75 1.90 -8.11
C ASN A 472 0.61 1.45 -7.56
N VAL A 473 1.53 2.41 -7.44
CA VAL A 473 2.92 2.14 -7.05
C VAL A 473 3.40 3.10 -5.97
N CYS A 474 4.33 2.62 -5.14
CA CYS A 474 5.10 3.43 -4.20
C CYS A 474 6.53 2.91 -4.10
N CYS A 475 7.36 3.65 -3.38
CA CYS A 475 8.63 3.17 -2.84
C CYS A 475 9.66 2.73 -3.89
N THR A 476 9.54 3.24 -5.11
CA THR A 476 10.22 2.75 -6.32
C THR A 476 11.65 3.25 -6.51
N GLY A 477 12.16 4.06 -5.59
CA GLY A 477 13.44 4.76 -5.80
C GLY A 477 13.45 5.64 -7.07
N ASN A 478 12.26 6.11 -7.53
CA ASN A 478 12.01 6.87 -8.76
C ASN A 478 12.06 6.09 -10.07
N ALA A 479 12.14 4.78 -10.03
CA ALA A 479 12.05 3.98 -11.26
C ALA A 479 10.68 4.13 -11.95
N VAL A 480 9.60 4.33 -11.18
CA VAL A 480 8.23 4.55 -11.70
C VAL A 480 7.55 5.66 -10.91
N THR A 481 6.87 6.56 -11.59
CA THR A 481 5.99 7.56 -10.97
C THR A 481 4.57 7.00 -10.87
N GLY A 482 4.00 6.96 -9.66
CA GLY A 482 2.63 6.49 -9.43
C GLY A 482 1.55 7.46 -9.90
N GLY A 483 0.34 6.96 -10.15
CA GLY A 483 -0.84 7.73 -10.50
C GLY A 483 -1.43 7.44 -11.87
N ALA A 484 -2.36 8.29 -12.27
CA ALA A 484 -3.04 8.20 -13.56
C ALA A 484 -2.21 8.87 -14.67
N PHE A 485 -1.88 8.11 -15.69
CA PHE A 485 -1.15 8.57 -16.86
C PHE A 485 -1.83 8.09 -18.14
N ASP A 486 -1.64 8.85 -19.23
CA ASP A 486 -2.22 8.52 -20.53
C ASP A 486 -1.53 7.31 -21.16
N GLN A 487 -2.20 6.17 -21.14
CA GLN A 487 -1.68 4.88 -21.58
C GLN A 487 -1.52 4.75 -23.10
N ARG A 488 -2.09 5.63 -23.91
CA ARG A 488 -2.04 5.55 -25.37
C ARG A 488 -0.62 5.39 -25.93
N LYS A 489 0.37 5.99 -25.26
CA LYS A 489 1.78 5.85 -25.64
C LYS A 489 2.28 4.41 -25.47
N MET A 490 1.82 3.72 -24.43
CA MET A 490 2.18 2.33 -24.17
C MET A 490 1.42 1.38 -25.12
N GLU A 491 0.19 1.72 -25.42
CA GLU A 491 -0.70 0.96 -26.31
C GLU A 491 -0.25 0.95 -27.79
N GLU A 492 0.82 1.64 -28.16
CA GLU A 492 1.45 1.53 -29.48
C GLU A 492 2.27 0.23 -29.63
N ARG A 493 2.57 -0.47 -28.53
CA ARG A 493 3.36 -1.70 -28.53
C ARG A 493 2.54 -2.87 -29.07
N PRO A 494 3.15 -3.73 -29.95
CA PRO A 494 2.46 -4.89 -30.53
C PRO A 494 2.23 -6.05 -29.54
N ASP A 495 2.89 -6.02 -28.37
CA ASP A 495 2.74 -6.98 -27.29
C ASP A 495 1.74 -6.53 -26.19
N ILE A 496 0.94 -5.50 -26.50
CA ILE A 496 -0.23 -5.09 -25.72
C ILE A 496 -1.48 -5.30 -26.55
N LEU A 497 -2.38 -6.14 -26.06
CA LEU A 497 -3.73 -6.30 -26.62
C LEU A 497 -4.65 -5.27 -26.00
N VAL A 498 -5.41 -4.58 -26.81
CA VAL A 498 -6.27 -3.46 -26.40
C VAL A 498 -7.71 -3.75 -26.75
N TYR A 499 -8.58 -3.82 -25.74
CA TYR A 499 -10.02 -4.04 -25.91
C TYR A 499 -10.79 -2.87 -25.34
N THR A 500 -11.76 -2.31 -26.09
CA THR A 500 -12.50 -1.13 -25.68
C THR A 500 -14.02 -1.32 -25.87
N THR A 501 -14.83 -0.84 -24.92
CA THR A 501 -16.30 -0.80 -25.07
C THR A 501 -16.71 0.24 -26.11
N GLU A 502 -17.92 0.09 -26.66
CA GLU A 502 -18.59 1.26 -27.25
C GLU A 502 -18.68 2.38 -26.19
N PRO A 503 -18.61 3.64 -26.61
CA PRO A 503 -18.77 4.77 -25.69
C PRO A 503 -20.11 4.71 -24.96
N PHE A 504 -20.09 4.96 -23.68
CA PHE A 504 -21.32 5.00 -22.88
C PHE A 504 -22.25 6.10 -23.36
N LYS A 505 -23.52 5.77 -23.57
CA LYS A 505 -24.56 6.77 -23.93
C LYS A 505 -24.93 7.67 -22.77
N GLU A 506 -24.88 7.12 -21.57
CA GLU A 506 -25.15 7.79 -20.29
C GLU A 506 -23.99 7.51 -19.34
N GLY A 507 -23.77 8.43 -18.39
CA GLY A 507 -22.71 8.24 -17.41
C GLY A 507 -22.93 6.97 -16.58
N THR A 508 -21.84 6.22 -16.39
CA THR A 508 -21.83 4.96 -15.67
C THR A 508 -20.79 4.99 -14.55
N GLU A 509 -21.24 4.74 -13.31
CA GLU A 509 -20.33 4.60 -12.18
C GLU A 509 -19.96 3.14 -11.98
N VAL A 510 -18.64 2.87 -11.93
CA VAL A 510 -18.07 1.58 -11.54
C VAL A 510 -17.38 1.77 -10.20
N SER A 511 -17.93 1.18 -9.13
CA SER A 511 -17.39 1.28 -7.77
C SER A 511 -17.43 -0.10 -7.10
N GLY A 512 -16.26 -0.72 -6.97
CA GLY A 512 -16.11 -2.05 -6.38
C GLY A 512 -15.03 -2.88 -7.05
N PRO A 513 -14.98 -4.18 -6.76
CA PRO A 513 -14.06 -5.11 -7.38
C PRO A 513 -14.32 -5.26 -8.88
N ILE A 514 -13.25 -5.57 -9.60
CA ILE A 514 -13.23 -5.87 -11.03
C ILE A 514 -12.57 -7.23 -11.19
N ASP A 515 -13.38 -8.23 -11.50
CA ASP A 515 -12.91 -9.60 -11.70
C ASP A 515 -12.51 -9.80 -13.15
N VAL A 516 -11.40 -10.50 -13.38
CA VAL A 516 -10.89 -10.82 -14.72
C VAL A 516 -10.68 -12.32 -14.85
N THR A 517 -11.21 -12.88 -15.90
CA THR A 517 -10.93 -14.25 -16.32
C THR A 517 -10.46 -14.23 -17.77
N LEU A 518 -9.27 -14.78 -18.02
CA LEU A 518 -8.72 -14.95 -19.35
C LEU A 518 -8.65 -16.46 -19.69
N TYR A 519 -8.86 -16.77 -20.96
CA TYR A 519 -8.53 -18.07 -21.53
C TYR A 519 -7.32 -17.87 -22.41
N VAL A 520 -6.22 -18.54 -22.09
CA VAL A 520 -4.91 -18.28 -22.68
C VAL A 520 -4.21 -19.55 -23.11
N SER A 521 -3.38 -19.44 -24.15
CA SER A 521 -2.41 -20.48 -24.54
C SER A 521 -1.02 -19.85 -24.72
N SER A 522 0.01 -20.69 -24.65
CA SER A 522 1.39 -20.29 -24.86
C SER A 522 2.21 -21.47 -25.39
N ASP A 523 3.34 -21.19 -26.01
CA ASP A 523 4.34 -22.21 -26.32
C ASP A 523 5.42 -22.32 -25.21
N ALA A 524 5.41 -21.43 -24.23
CA ALA A 524 6.28 -21.48 -23.09
C ALA A 524 5.71 -22.36 -21.96
N LYS A 525 6.60 -22.88 -21.09
CA LYS A 525 6.19 -23.68 -19.92
C LYS A 525 5.47 -22.85 -18.85
N ASP A 526 5.84 -21.59 -18.73
CA ASP A 526 5.25 -20.62 -17.80
C ASP A 526 5.38 -19.23 -18.40
N THR A 527 4.42 -18.38 -18.11
CA THR A 527 4.42 -16.97 -18.48
C THR A 527 3.48 -16.22 -17.57
N ASP A 528 3.44 -14.89 -17.65
CA ASP A 528 2.51 -14.08 -16.88
C ASP A 528 1.49 -13.43 -17.80
N PHE A 529 0.30 -13.12 -17.27
CA PHE A 529 -0.66 -12.24 -17.91
C PHE A 529 -0.98 -11.07 -16.99
N THR A 530 -0.87 -9.87 -17.54
CA THR A 530 -1.20 -8.61 -16.89
C THR A 530 -2.47 -8.03 -17.46
N VAL A 531 -3.25 -7.35 -16.63
CA VAL A 531 -4.43 -6.61 -17.06
C VAL A 531 -4.44 -5.25 -16.39
N LYS A 532 -4.74 -4.21 -17.19
CA LYS A 532 -5.05 -2.86 -16.69
C LYS A 532 -6.47 -2.47 -17.08
N ILE A 533 -7.16 -1.75 -16.19
CA ILE A 533 -8.41 -1.07 -16.52
C ILE A 533 -8.18 0.42 -16.68
N ILE A 534 -8.80 1.00 -17.72
CA ILE A 534 -8.53 2.36 -18.19
C ILE A 534 -9.84 3.08 -18.47
N ASP A 535 -9.89 4.36 -18.10
CA ASP A 535 -10.94 5.31 -18.47
C ASP A 535 -10.52 6.08 -19.72
N VAL A 536 -11.20 5.85 -20.83
CA VAL A 536 -10.92 6.52 -22.10
C VAL A 536 -11.90 7.66 -22.32
N ALA A 537 -11.40 8.89 -22.30
CA ALA A 537 -12.21 10.07 -22.60
C ALA A 537 -12.46 10.26 -24.09
N PRO A 538 -13.58 10.86 -24.52
CA PRO A 538 -13.83 11.17 -25.93
C PRO A 538 -12.74 12.10 -26.49
N ASN A 539 -12.01 11.66 -27.51
CA ASN A 539 -10.92 12.41 -28.14
C ASN A 539 -9.83 12.89 -27.16
N GLY A 540 -9.71 12.20 -26.02
CA GLY A 540 -8.84 12.60 -24.92
C GLY A 540 -7.94 11.49 -24.42
N PRO A 541 -7.28 11.72 -23.29
CA PRO A 541 -6.37 10.76 -22.67
C PRO A 541 -7.08 9.49 -22.20
N ALA A 542 -6.32 8.41 -22.10
CA ALA A 542 -6.73 7.11 -21.58
C ALA A 542 -6.04 6.86 -20.23
N TYR A 543 -6.73 7.14 -19.13
CA TYR A 543 -6.13 7.09 -17.79
C TYR A 543 -6.30 5.71 -17.14
N ASN A 544 -5.18 5.11 -16.73
CA ASN A 544 -5.18 3.90 -15.92
C ASN A 544 -5.86 4.12 -14.56
N LEU A 545 -6.62 3.12 -14.11
CA LEU A 545 -7.34 3.12 -12.83
C LEU A 545 -6.75 2.12 -11.84
N ASP A 546 -6.54 0.88 -12.28
CA ASP A 546 -5.92 -0.19 -11.51
C ASP A 546 -5.33 -1.25 -12.44
N GLU A 547 -4.50 -2.14 -11.89
CA GLU A 547 -3.79 -3.14 -12.65
C GLU A 547 -3.51 -4.40 -11.81
N THR A 548 -3.43 -5.55 -12.49
CA THR A 548 -3.18 -6.84 -11.86
C THR A 548 -2.33 -7.72 -12.75
N ILE A 549 -1.80 -8.80 -12.17
CA ILE A 549 -0.98 -9.81 -12.86
C ILE A 549 -1.32 -11.20 -12.33
N GLN A 550 -1.14 -12.23 -13.14
CA GLN A 550 -1.17 -13.62 -12.70
C GLN A 550 -0.06 -14.41 -13.38
N ARG A 551 0.81 -15.01 -12.57
CA ARG A 551 1.79 -16.02 -13.02
C ARG A 551 1.09 -17.35 -13.22
N VAL A 552 1.13 -17.88 -14.44
CA VAL A 552 0.25 -18.98 -14.85
C VAL A 552 0.52 -20.27 -14.09
N ARG A 553 1.76 -20.52 -13.63
CA ARG A 553 2.06 -21.69 -12.79
C ARG A 553 1.22 -21.77 -11.51
N TYR A 554 0.66 -20.64 -11.02
CA TYR A 554 -0.20 -20.55 -9.85
C TYR A 554 -1.70 -20.47 -10.17
N ARG A 555 -2.10 -20.70 -11.43
CA ARG A 555 -3.52 -20.57 -11.89
C ARG A 555 -4.52 -21.45 -11.15
N ASN A 556 -4.05 -22.54 -10.53
CA ASN A 556 -4.90 -23.47 -9.78
C ASN A 556 -5.03 -23.09 -8.30
N GLY A 557 -4.41 -22.02 -7.87
CA GLY A 557 -4.33 -21.55 -6.48
C GLY A 557 -2.93 -21.70 -5.90
N TYR A 558 -2.62 -20.86 -4.94
CA TYR A 558 -1.29 -20.80 -4.31
C TYR A 558 -1.06 -21.95 -3.31
N ASP A 559 -2.13 -22.57 -2.82
CA ASP A 559 -2.13 -23.74 -1.94
C ASP A 559 -2.04 -25.08 -2.70
N LYS A 560 -1.96 -25.01 -4.02
CA LYS A 560 -1.84 -26.18 -4.92
C LYS A 560 -0.42 -26.33 -5.45
N PRO A 561 -0.03 -27.52 -5.88
CA PRO A 561 1.21 -27.70 -6.64
C PRO A 561 1.23 -26.79 -7.87
N ILE A 562 2.39 -26.21 -8.16
CA ILE A 562 2.59 -25.44 -9.40
C ILE A 562 2.27 -26.32 -10.61
N ALA A 563 1.66 -25.71 -11.64
CA ALA A 563 1.25 -26.42 -12.84
C ALA A 563 1.70 -25.66 -14.08
N PHE A 564 2.66 -26.22 -14.81
CA PHE A 564 3.17 -25.65 -16.05
C PHE A 564 2.16 -25.76 -17.19
N MET A 565 2.39 -24.95 -18.23
CA MET A 565 1.61 -24.98 -19.46
C MET A 565 2.13 -26.08 -20.41
N GLU A 566 1.21 -26.66 -21.16
CA GLU A 566 1.49 -27.49 -22.34
C GLU A 566 1.32 -26.62 -23.57
N LYS A 567 2.26 -26.69 -24.49
CA LYS A 567 2.28 -25.88 -25.72
C LYS A 567 0.95 -25.90 -26.45
N GLY A 568 0.37 -24.73 -26.68
CA GLY A 568 -0.86 -24.52 -27.42
C GLY A 568 -2.15 -24.99 -26.73
N LYS A 569 -2.08 -25.52 -25.53
CA LYS A 569 -3.27 -25.90 -24.75
C LYS A 569 -3.88 -24.65 -24.08
N VAL A 570 -5.18 -24.50 -24.19
CA VAL A 570 -5.90 -23.38 -23.60
C VAL A 570 -6.17 -23.63 -22.13
N TYR A 571 -5.86 -22.64 -21.31
CA TYR A 571 -6.07 -22.64 -19.87
C TYR A 571 -6.95 -21.47 -19.44
N LYS A 572 -7.84 -21.72 -18.48
CA LYS A 572 -8.53 -20.65 -17.77
C LYS A 572 -7.60 -20.07 -16.71
N VAL A 573 -7.43 -18.77 -16.72
CA VAL A 573 -6.64 -18.01 -15.73
C VAL A 573 -7.54 -16.94 -15.11
N THR A 574 -7.74 -17.03 -13.80
CA THR A 574 -8.44 -15.99 -13.02
C THR A 574 -7.39 -15.14 -12.33
N LEU A 575 -7.41 -13.84 -12.59
CA LEU A 575 -6.49 -12.89 -11.98
C LEU A 575 -7.02 -12.44 -10.62
N GLN A 576 -6.14 -11.98 -9.74
CA GLN A 576 -6.55 -11.29 -8.52
C GLN A 576 -7.37 -10.05 -8.90
N PRO A 577 -8.49 -9.77 -8.21
CA PRO A 577 -9.37 -8.67 -8.57
C PRO A 577 -8.65 -7.31 -8.50
N MET A 578 -8.91 -6.46 -9.46
CA MET A 578 -8.69 -5.01 -9.36
C MET A 578 -9.82 -4.37 -8.58
N THR A 579 -9.66 -3.10 -8.20
CA THR A 579 -10.72 -2.33 -7.54
C THR A 579 -10.61 -0.85 -7.87
N THR A 580 -11.74 -0.18 -8.04
CA THR A 580 -11.77 1.25 -8.30
C THR A 580 -13.09 1.87 -7.89
N SER A 581 -13.14 3.20 -7.87
CA SER A 581 -14.38 3.98 -7.95
C SER A 581 -14.20 5.07 -8.98
N ASN A 582 -14.83 4.89 -10.13
CA ASN A 582 -14.75 5.81 -11.26
C ASN A 582 -16.11 6.01 -11.94
N TYR A 583 -16.40 7.24 -12.29
CA TYR A 583 -17.53 7.60 -13.12
C TYR A 583 -17.06 7.81 -14.55
N PHE A 584 -17.48 6.91 -15.42
CA PHE A 584 -17.30 7.04 -16.86
C PHE A 584 -18.41 7.95 -17.40
N ALA A 585 -18.12 9.17 -17.75
CA ALA A 585 -19.09 10.11 -18.28
C ALA A 585 -19.64 9.64 -19.63
N ALA A 586 -20.74 10.26 -20.09
CA ALA A 586 -21.26 9.99 -21.43
C ALA A 586 -20.17 10.26 -22.49
N GLY A 587 -20.01 9.35 -23.42
CA GLY A 587 -18.93 9.37 -24.43
C GLY A 587 -17.61 8.73 -23.98
N HIS A 588 -17.42 8.43 -22.70
CA HIS A 588 -16.27 7.65 -22.22
C HIS A 588 -16.44 6.16 -22.51
N SER A 589 -15.33 5.44 -22.48
CA SER A 589 -15.30 3.97 -22.65
C SER A 589 -14.44 3.32 -21.55
N ILE A 590 -14.80 2.09 -21.20
CA ILE A 590 -13.89 1.20 -20.48
C ILE A 590 -12.95 0.58 -21.50
N ARG A 591 -11.65 0.58 -21.17
CA ARG A 591 -10.63 -0.13 -21.92
C ARG A 591 -9.88 -1.09 -21.00
N ILE A 592 -9.51 -2.23 -21.57
CA ILE A 592 -8.66 -3.25 -20.94
C ILE A 592 -7.42 -3.44 -21.82
N GLU A 593 -6.26 -3.33 -21.21
CA GLU A 593 -5.00 -3.82 -21.79
C GLU A 593 -4.70 -5.21 -21.27
N VAL A 594 -4.22 -6.10 -22.12
CA VAL A 594 -3.68 -7.41 -21.75
C VAL A 594 -2.27 -7.54 -22.32
N SER A 595 -1.32 -7.96 -21.47
CA SER A 595 0.06 -8.24 -21.87
C SER A 595 0.66 -9.31 -20.96
N SER A 596 1.97 -9.55 -21.05
CA SER A 596 2.69 -10.53 -20.21
C SER A 596 3.70 -9.89 -19.25
N SER A 597 3.72 -8.58 -19.15
CA SER A 597 4.61 -7.87 -18.24
C SER A 597 4.08 -6.48 -17.89
N ASN A 598 4.51 -5.97 -16.76
CA ASN A 598 4.33 -4.60 -16.30
C ASN A 598 5.54 -4.28 -15.38
N PHE A 599 6.68 -4.05 -16.03
CA PHE A 599 7.99 -3.97 -15.41
C PHE A 599 8.44 -2.51 -15.21
N PRO A 600 9.02 -2.12 -14.09
CA PRO A 600 9.44 -2.95 -12.96
C PRO A 600 8.45 -2.98 -11.78
N ARG A 601 7.16 -2.67 -11.98
CA ARG A 601 6.21 -2.89 -10.90
C ARG A 601 6.24 -4.35 -10.44
N PHE A 602 6.14 -5.28 -11.39
CA PHE A 602 6.31 -6.71 -11.16
C PHE A 602 7.59 -7.20 -11.83
N ASP A 603 8.14 -8.30 -11.33
CA ASP A 603 9.24 -8.97 -12.00
C ASP A 603 8.78 -9.47 -13.38
N ARG A 604 9.74 -9.61 -14.29
CA ARG A 604 9.52 -10.21 -15.60
C ARG A 604 9.64 -11.72 -15.49
N ASN A 605 8.63 -12.47 -15.93
CA ASN A 605 8.74 -13.91 -16.05
C ASN A 605 9.72 -14.25 -17.16
N LEU A 606 10.71 -15.09 -16.86
CA LEU A 606 11.71 -15.52 -17.86
C LEU A 606 11.22 -16.66 -18.75
N ASN A 607 9.97 -17.13 -18.55
CA ASN A 607 9.22 -18.11 -19.35
C ASN A 607 9.82 -19.53 -19.35
N THR A 608 10.92 -19.78 -18.66
CA THR A 608 11.63 -21.05 -18.62
C THR A 608 10.91 -22.14 -17.84
N GLY A 609 10.07 -21.73 -16.87
CA GLY A 609 9.49 -22.61 -15.87
C GLY A 609 10.44 -22.96 -14.71
N GLY A 610 11.64 -22.38 -14.69
CA GLY A 610 12.60 -22.51 -13.61
C GLY A 610 12.33 -21.57 -12.43
N ASN A 611 13.34 -21.38 -11.61
CA ASN A 611 13.34 -20.37 -10.55
C ASN A 611 13.67 -18.99 -11.16
N ASN A 612 12.67 -18.17 -11.31
CA ASN A 612 12.79 -16.86 -11.96
C ASN A 612 13.79 -15.89 -11.28
N TYR A 613 14.23 -16.19 -10.06
CA TYR A 613 15.06 -15.29 -9.26
C TYR A 613 16.56 -15.51 -9.38
N ASP A 614 16.98 -16.73 -9.75
CA ASP A 614 18.39 -17.10 -9.93
C ASP A 614 18.81 -17.28 -11.39
N GLU A 615 17.86 -17.15 -12.34
CA GLU A 615 18.12 -17.26 -13.77
C GLU A 615 18.58 -15.93 -14.38
N THR A 616 19.50 -16.03 -15.35
CA THR A 616 20.06 -14.88 -16.06
C THR A 616 19.53 -14.71 -17.47
N GLU A 617 18.88 -15.74 -18.01
CA GLU A 617 18.34 -15.78 -19.38
C GLU A 617 16.91 -16.24 -19.39
N GLY A 618 16.12 -15.66 -20.27
CA GLY A 618 14.74 -16.05 -20.51
C GLY A 618 14.51 -16.54 -21.95
N VAL A 619 13.37 -17.12 -22.17
CA VAL A 619 12.91 -17.55 -23.50
C VAL A 619 11.76 -16.68 -23.97
N VAL A 620 11.67 -16.45 -25.28
CA VAL A 620 10.54 -15.74 -25.89
C VAL A 620 9.32 -16.63 -25.82
N ALA A 621 8.16 -16.06 -25.45
CA ALA A 621 6.87 -16.75 -25.44
C ALA A 621 5.95 -16.20 -26.53
N HIS A 622 5.27 -17.10 -27.25
CA HIS A 622 4.17 -16.77 -28.14
C HIS A 622 2.87 -17.06 -27.40
N ASN A 623 2.24 -15.98 -26.96
CA ASN A 623 1.05 -16.02 -26.12
C ASN A 623 -0.20 -15.68 -26.92
N GLU A 624 -1.30 -16.32 -26.56
CA GLU A 624 -2.61 -16.07 -27.16
C GLU A 624 -3.67 -15.86 -26.11
N VAL A 625 -4.58 -14.93 -26.36
CA VAL A 625 -5.81 -14.71 -25.60
C VAL A 625 -6.99 -15.15 -26.44
N HIS A 626 -7.73 -16.15 -25.95
CA HIS A 626 -8.92 -16.71 -26.60
C HIS A 626 -10.18 -16.00 -26.12
N HIS A 627 -11.11 -15.78 -27.04
CA HIS A 627 -12.40 -15.16 -26.73
C HIS A 627 -13.49 -15.75 -27.65
N SER A 628 -14.33 -16.60 -27.08
CA SER A 628 -15.46 -17.23 -27.77
C SER A 628 -16.45 -17.76 -26.73
N ARG A 629 -17.54 -18.33 -27.16
CA ARG A 629 -18.44 -19.05 -26.24
C ARG A 629 -17.78 -20.23 -25.55
N GLN A 630 -16.81 -20.87 -26.19
CA GLN A 630 -16.03 -21.94 -25.58
C GLN A 630 -14.99 -21.43 -24.60
N TYR A 631 -14.39 -20.27 -24.89
CA TYR A 631 -13.32 -19.65 -24.14
C TYR A 631 -13.67 -18.19 -23.80
N PRO A 632 -14.69 -17.94 -22.92
CA PRO A 632 -15.23 -16.61 -22.71
C PRO A 632 -14.33 -15.76 -21.81
N SER A 633 -13.23 -15.22 -22.36
CA SER A 633 -12.42 -14.21 -21.68
C SER A 633 -13.28 -13.00 -21.36
N GLN A 634 -13.27 -12.58 -20.10
CA GLN A 634 -14.26 -11.62 -19.60
C GLN A 634 -13.74 -10.76 -18.45
N ILE A 635 -14.38 -9.62 -18.29
CA ILE A 635 -14.32 -8.78 -17.11
C ILE A 635 -15.69 -8.66 -16.47
N THR A 636 -15.74 -8.62 -15.14
CA THR A 636 -16.96 -8.32 -14.39
C THR A 636 -16.72 -7.10 -13.52
N VAL A 637 -17.50 -6.05 -13.73
CA VAL A 637 -17.37 -4.77 -13.02
C VAL A 637 -18.57 -4.54 -12.11
N SER A 638 -18.39 -3.78 -11.02
CA SER A 638 -19.44 -3.42 -10.08
C SER A 638 -20.07 -2.08 -10.49
N VAL A 639 -21.22 -2.11 -11.18
CA VAL A 639 -21.94 -0.93 -11.64
C VAL A 639 -22.89 -0.43 -10.56
N VAL A 640 -22.79 0.84 -10.20
CA VAL A 640 -23.69 1.51 -9.24
C VAL A 640 -24.77 2.26 -9.98
N LYS A 641 -26.03 1.82 -9.81
CA LYS A 641 -27.20 2.56 -10.28
C LYS A 641 -27.63 3.55 -9.21
N ARG A 642 -27.42 4.83 -9.44
CA ARG A 642 -28.01 5.88 -8.60
C ARG A 642 -29.42 6.17 -9.10
N GLY A 643 -30.43 5.97 -8.23
CA GLY A 643 -31.79 6.40 -8.55
C GLY A 643 -31.82 7.92 -8.79
N ALA A 644 -32.73 8.36 -9.64
CA ALA A 644 -32.94 9.78 -10.01
C ALA A 644 -33.29 10.72 -8.82
N THR A 645 -33.25 10.24 -7.58
CA THR A 645 -33.63 10.97 -6.36
C THR A 645 -32.43 11.37 -5.49
N GLY A 646 -31.21 11.32 -6.01
CA GLY A 646 -30.01 11.83 -5.33
C GLY A 646 -29.89 13.36 -5.43
N GLY A 647 -30.89 14.08 -4.92
CA GLY A 647 -30.76 15.52 -4.67
C GLY A 647 -29.65 15.78 -3.66
N ASP A 648 -28.83 16.71 -4.01
CA ASP A 648 -27.71 17.28 -3.29
C ASP A 648 -27.88 17.31 -1.76
N ARG A 649 -27.37 16.29 -1.07
CA ARG A 649 -27.22 16.29 0.39
C ARG A 649 -25.88 16.89 0.84
N SER A 650 -25.12 17.42 -0.12
CA SER A 650 -23.77 18.00 0.15
C SER A 650 -23.81 19.41 0.74
N ALA A 651 -24.98 20.07 0.79
CA ALA A 651 -25.09 21.45 1.26
C ALA A 651 -25.27 21.63 2.79
N ALA A 652 -25.30 20.55 3.58
CA ALA A 652 -25.61 20.62 5.02
C ALA A 652 -24.43 20.36 5.95
N GLN A 653 -23.18 20.28 5.44
CA GLN A 653 -21.98 20.12 6.30
C GLN A 653 -20.79 20.90 5.69
N ARG A 654 -20.88 22.21 5.70
CA ARG A 654 -19.72 23.11 5.72
C ARG A 654 -19.50 23.61 7.12
#